data_fe58f11dca795b6af7da961a5142102c
#
_entry.id   fe58f11dca795b6af7da961a5142102c
#
_cell.length_a   1.000
_cell.length_b   1.000
_cell.length_c   1.000
_cell.angle_alpha   90.00
_cell.angle_beta   90.00
_cell.angle_gamma   90.00
#
_symmetry.space_group_name_H-M   'P 1'
#
loop_
_entity.id
_entity.type
_entity.pdbx_description
1 polymer ?
#
loop_
_entity_poly.entity_id
_entity_poly.type
_entity_poly.pdbx_seq_one_letter_code
_entity_poly.pdbx_strand_id
1 'polypeptide(L)'
;MISQNSIAQVFEAARVEEVIGDFVQLKKSGSSFKGLSPFSDERSPSFMVSPVKQIWKDFSSGKGGNSVTFLMEHEHFTYPEAIKYLAKKYNIEIEETERTDEEKEQANARESLYLVSEYANTYFQKILHNTDQGKAIGLSYFKERGFTEETIKKFQLGYSLDEWQAFTDDALGKGYNIDFLAQTGLTIVKDQKRFDRFKGRVMFPIHSMSGRILGYGGRILTNDKKAAKYLNSPESEIYHKSKVLYGLFYAKQSIAKEDNCYLVEGYTDVIQFHQAGIKNVVSSSGTALTPDQIRLINRLTKNITVLFDGDDAGIRASIRGIDLILEQGMNVKVCTFPDGEDPDSFAKSNTLEELTEYLNENAKDFIQFKASLLVKEANNDPIKKAETIREIVNSIAKIPDQIKREIYIQECARIMDISENVLFSTLAQINKKDFQEANKTYKQEQRAFEVVKNEQQTKHKVDIQFELERKIIEILMLYGDKTEKFEDLILKEDEVSGELILEPTIHETRVFEKIYLDLQEDEMQFTNEKFKELYYSIIDKLNQDENFSTKDFINQLDQESAGTVTSILMEDEKYSLHDWERNQIIPKEKEHSVSLLVSQTILSLRCYLIDQKVAEYKNETLKADSDSRSIIEDVKDYLGLKMLLSRKLGKVIGG
;
A
#
# COMPACT_ATOMS: atom_id res chain seq x y z
N MET A 1 -15.96 10.11 16.82
CA MET A 1 -14.86 9.11 16.84
C MET A 1 -15.21 8.05 17.88
N ILE A 2 -14.74 6.80 17.67
CA ILE A 2 -14.83 5.81 18.75
C ILE A 2 -13.99 6.33 19.91
N SER A 3 -14.51 6.24 21.15
CA SER A 3 -13.78 6.74 22.32
C SER A 3 -12.46 6.00 22.51
N GLN A 4 -11.43 6.69 23.00
CA GLN A 4 -10.14 6.06 23.32
C GLN A 4 -10.31 4.91 24.30
N ASN A 5 -11.25 5.05 25.24
CA ASN A 5 -11.60 4.00 26.20
C ASN A 5 -12.18 2.76 25.51
N SER A 6 -13.14 2.92 24.59
CA SER A 6 -13.68 1.80 23.81
C SER A 6 -12.62 1.15 22.92
N ILE A 7 -11.73 1.94 22.32
CA ILE A 7 -10.59 1.42 21.53
C ILE A 7 -9.67 0.59 22.44
N ALA A 8 -9.31 1.09 23.62
CA ALA A 8 -8.46 0.38 24.57
C ALA A 8 -9.10 -0.93 25.02
N GLN A 9 -10.39 -0.94 25.36
CA GLN A 9 -11.14 -2.15 25.73
C GLN A 9 -11.15 -3.20 24.59
N VAL A 10 -11.31 -2.75 23.35
CA VAL A 10 -11.25 -3.65 22.18
C VAL A 10 -9.87 -4.27 22.04
N PHE A 11 -8.81 -3.47 22.16
CA PHE A 11 -7.44 -3.99 22.08
C PHE A 11 -7.09 -4.91 23.26
N GLU A 12 -7.59 -4.63 24.45
CA GLU A 12 -7.38 -5.48 25.63
C GLU A 12 -8.05 -6.85 25.48
N ALA A 13 -9.28 -6.87 24.96
CA ALA A 13 -10.05 -8.10 24.76
C ALA A 13 -9.59 -8.90 23.53
N ALA A 14 -9.17 -8.23 22.45
CA ALA A 14 -8.82 -8.88 21.21
C ALA A 14 -7.52 -9.69 21.34
N ARG A 15 -7.63 -11.02 21.18
CA ARG A 15 -6.48 -11.93 21.12
C ARG A 15 -6.14 -12.22 19.67
N VAL A 16 -4.89 -11.92 19.29
CA VAL A 16 -4.46 -12.01 17.88
C VAL A 16 -4.63 -13.43 17.32
N GLU A 17 -4.34 -14.46 18.14
CA GLU A 17 -4.48 -15.86 17.75
C GLU A 17 -5.96 -16.29 17.55
N GLU A 18 -6.88 -15.70 18.31
CA GLU A 18 -8.32 -15.98 18.19
C GLU A 18 -8.94 -15.25 17.00
N VAL A 19 -8.54 -13.98 16.79
CA VAL A 19 -9.04 -13.18 15.67
C VAL A 19 -8.57 -13.76 14.35
N ILE A 20 -7.29 -14.10 14.25
CA ILE A 20 -6.71 -14.67 13.03
C ILE A 20 -7.17 -16.11 12.80
N GLY A 21 -7.37 -16.87 13.89
CA GLY A 21 -7.87 -18.24 13.84
C GLY A 21 -9.25 -18.40 13.18
N ASP A 22 -10.06 -17.33 13.14
CA ASP A 22 -11.34 -17.33 12.40
C ASP A 22 -11.13 -17.38 10.87
N PHE A 23 -9.98 -16.98 10.37
CA PHE A 23 -9.70 -16.80 8.94
C PHE A 23 -8.60 -17.73 8.44
N VAL A 24 -7.62 -18.06 9.29
CA VAL A 24 -6.43 -18.82 8.95
C VAL A 24 -6.31 -20.06 9.84
N GLN A 25 -6.07 -21.22 9.23
CA GLN A 25 -5.80 -22.45 9.98
C GLN A 25 -4.42 -22.39 10.63
N LEU A 26 -4.37 -22.13 11.93
CA LEU A 26 -3.15 -22.00 12.69
C LEU A 26 -2.73 -23.33 13.36
N LYS A 27 -1.45 -23.64 13.33
CA LYS A 27 -0.83 -24.79 14.03
C LYS A 27 0.18 -24.28 15.05
N LYS A 28 0.17 -24.82 16.26
CA LYS A 28 1.10 -24.43 17.31
C LYS A 28 2.55 -24.75 16.92
N SER A 29 3.46 -23.81 17.17
CA SER A 29 4.89 -23.92 16.92
C SER A 29 5.66 -23.23 18.06
N GLY A 30 6.08 -24.00 19.07
CA GLY A 30 6.66 -23.45 20.29
C GLY A 30 5.66 -22.58 21.07
N SER A 31 6.04 -21.33 21.38
CA SER A 31 5.20 -20.31 22.00
C SER A 31 4.30 -19.55 21.02
N SER A 32 4.52 -19.73 19.72
CA SER A 32 3.82 -19.06 18.63
C SER A 32 2.92 -20.02 17.83
N PHE A 33 2.17 -19.50 16.87
CA PHE A 33 1.42 -20.28 15.90
C PHE A 33 1.93 -20.01 14.50
N LYS A 34 1.87 -21.03 13.62
CA LYS A 34 2.19 -20.90 12.20
C LYS A 34 1.05 -21.38 11.31
N GLY A 35 0.92 -20.79 10.13
CA GLY A 35 -0.07 -21.15 9.11
C GLY A 35 0.44 -20.85 7.70
N LEU A 36 -0.35 -21.23 6.70
CA LEU A 36 -0.13 -20.74 5.35
C LEU A 36 -0.54 -19.27 5.27
N SER A 37 0.17 -18.51 4.45
CA SER A 37 -0.15 -17.11 4.23
C SER A 37 -1.57 -16.93 3.68
N PRO A 38 -2.40 -16.06 4.28
CA PRO A 38 -3.66 -15.67 3.67
C PRO A 38 -3.51 -14.58 2.61
N PHE A 39 -2.28 -14.11 2.36
CA PHE A 39 -1.95 -13.00 1.45
C PHE A 39 -1.19 -13.45 0.20
N SER A 40 -0.67 -14.68 0.18
CA SER A 40 0.05 -15.26 -0.95
C SER A 40 -0.25 -16.76 -1.08
N ASP A 41 -0.21 -17.28 -2.30
CA ASP A 41 -0.34 -18.73 -2.53
C ASP A 41 1.00 -19.42 -2.28
N GLU A 42 1.04 -20.30 -1.26
CA GLU A 42 2.25 -20.97 -0.83
C GLU A 42 2.00 -22.41 -0.38
N ARG A 43 3.03 -23.26 -0.48
CA ARG A 43 2.96 -24.67 -0.06
C ARG A 43 3.56 -24.93 1.31
N SER A 44 4.36 -24.01 1.81
CA SER A 44 5.03 -24.09 3.12
C SER A 44 4.60 -22.91 4.00
N PRO A 45 4.33 -23.12 5.30
CA PRO A 45 3.90 -22.06 6.19
C PRO A 45 4.92 -20.93 6.31
N SER A 46 4.52 -19.70 6.01
CA SER A 46 5.31 -18.47 6.20
C SER A 46 4.63 -17.45 7.11
N PHE A 47 3.40 -17.76 7.53
CA PHE A 47 2.59 -16.88 8.38
C PHE A 47 2.76 -17.26 9.85
N MET A 48 3.19 -16.31 10.68
CA MET A 48 3.45 -16.50 12.11
C MET A 48 2.58 -15.58 12.96
N VAL A 49 2.09 -16.11 14.07
CA VAL A 49 1.29 -15.36 15.07
C VAL A 49 1.90 -15.59 16.44
N SER A 50 2.25 -14.50 17.12
CA SER A 50 2.81 -14.53 18.48
C SER A 50 1.77 -14.08 19.51
N PRO A 51 1.18 -15.00 20.30
CA PRO A 51 0.26 -14.64 21.37
C PRO A 51 0.91 -13.82 22.48
N VAL A 52 2.20 -14.05 22.74
CA VAL A 52 2.93 -13.33 23.80
C VAL A 52 3.11 -11.86 23.43
N LYS A 53 3.47 -11.59 22.18
CA LYS A 53 3.68 -10.23 21.66
C LYS A 53 2.38 -9.60 21.14
N GLN A 54 1.29 -10.38 20.98
CA GLN A 54 0.01 -9.97 20.39
C GLN A 54 0.13 -9.37 18.97
N ILE A 55 1.04 -9.94 18.17
CA ILE A 55 1.32 -9.54 16.79
C ILE A 55 1.40 -10.74 15.86
N TRP A 56 1.28 -10.47 14.57
CA TRP A 56 1.47 -11.45 13.50
C TRP A 56 2.44 -10.92 12.46
N LYS A 57 3.07 -11.83 11.72
CA LYS A 57 3.95 -11.53 10.59
C LYS A 57 3.78 -12.58 9.52
N ASP A 58 3.61 -12.11 8.29
CA ASP A 58 3.70 -12.92 7.07
C ASP A 58 5.04 -12.66 6.38
N PHE A 59 5.91 -13.66 6.38
CA PHE A 59 7.25 -13.53 5.81
C PHE A 59 7.26 -13.65 4.29
N SER A 60 6.17 -14.16 3.67
CA SER A 60 6.05 -14.24 2.21
C SER A 60 5.67 -12.91 1.58
N SER A 61 4.67 -12.21 2.15
CA SER A 61 4.21 -10.91 1.65
C SER A 61 4.89 -9.71 2.32
N GLY A 62 5.63 -9.92 3.41
CA GLY A 62 6.24 -8.87 4.22
C GLY A 62 5.25 -8.12 5.14
N LYS A 63 3.94 -8.45 5.12
CA LYS A 63 2.91 -7.82 5.95
C LYS A 63 3.01 -8.24 7.41
N GLY A 64 2.56 -7.38 8.33
CA GLY A 64 2.55 -7.69 9.76
C GLY A 64 1.85 -6.61 10.59
N GLY A 65 1.55 -6.92 11.85
CA GLY A 65 0.90 -5.99 12.76
C GLY A 65 0.12 -6.67 13.89
N ASN A 66 -0.95 -6.03 14.38
CA ASN A 66 -1.85 -6.52 15.42
C ASN A 66 -3.17 -7.07 14.84
N SER A 67 -4.15 -7.41 15.70
CA SER A 67 -5.46 -7.93 15.28
C SER A 67 -6.23 -6.96 14.37
N VAL A 68 -6.14 -5.65 14.62
CA VAL A 68 -6.81 -4.62 13.81
C VAL A 68 -6.18 -4.52 12.44
N THR A 69 -4.84 -4.46 12.38
CA THR A 69 -4.12 -4.43 11.10
C THR A 69 -4.34 -5.69 10.28
N PHE A 70 -4.51 -6.86 10.93
CA PHE A 70 -4.89 -8.08 10.22
C PHE A 70 -6.23 -7.93 9.51
N LEU A 71 -7.25 -7.44 10.20
CA LEU A 71 -8.58 -7.23 9.60
C LEU A 71 -8.56 -6.17 8.50
N MET A 72 -7.75 -5.13 8.66
CA MET A 72 -7.56 -4.11 7.61
C MET A 72 -6.91 -4.68 6.37
N GLU A 73 -5.91 -5.56 6.52
CA GLU A 73 -5.19 -6.19 5.41
C GLU A 73 -5.97 -7.35 4.77
N HIS A 74 -6.61 -8.20 5.58
CA HIS A 74 -7.30 -9.40 5.11
C HIS A 74 -8.72 -9.12 4.62
N GLU A 75 -9.53 -8.43 5.44
CA GLU A 75 -10.93 -8.10 5.13
C GLU A 75 -11.09 -6.74 4.44
N HIS A 76 -9.99 -5.98 4.30
CA HIS A 76 -9.99 -4.64 3.74
C HIS A 76 -10.90 -3.65 4.49
N PHE A 77 -11.01 -3.84 5.80
CA PHE A 77 -11.72 -2.92 6.67
C PHE A 77 -10.94 -1.62 6.83
N THR A 78 -11.67 -0.52 7.00
CA THR A 78 -11.09 0.70 7.57
C THR A 78 -10.83 0.49 9.06
N TYR A 79 -9.95 1.30 9.64
CA TYR A 79 -9.65 1.21 11.08
C TYR A 79 -10.92 1.25 11.97
N PRO A 80 -11.89 2.17 11.79
CA PRO A 80 -13.14 2.15 12.56
C PRO A 80 -13.99 0.90 12.33
N GLU A 81 -14.01 0.34 11.12
CA GLU A 81 -14.75 -0.87 10.82
C GLU A 81 -14.11 -2.09 11.51
N ALA A 82 -12.78 -2.18 11.53
CA ALA A 82 -12.07 -3.23 12.24
C ALA A 82 -12.32 -3.16 13.75
N ILE A 83 -12.29 -1.97 14.34
CA ILE A 83 -12.64 -1.76 15.76
C ILE A 83 -14.09 -2.16 16.04
N LYS A 84 -15.06 -1.75 15.21
CA LYS A 84 -16.48 -2.12 15.36
C LYS A 84 -16.71 -3.63 15.21
N TYR A 85 -16.00 -4.29 14.29
CA TYR A 85 -16.04 -5.73 14.11
C TYR A 85 -15.56 -6.47 15.38
N LEU A 86 -14.41 -6.07 15.91
CA LEU A 86 -13.85 -6.65 17.14
C LEU A 86 -14.73 -6.38 18.36
N ALA A 87 -15.24 -5.17 18.50
CA ALA A 87 -16.18 -4.82 19.56
C ALA A 87 -17.43 -5.72 19.54
N LYS A 88 -17.99 -5.96 18.35
CA LYS A 88 -19.11 -6.89 18.18
C LYS A 88 -18.72 -8.33 18.52
N LYS A 89 -17.53 -8.80 18.10
CA LYS A 89 -17.03 -10.16 18.39
C LYS A 89 -16.89 -10.40 19.90
N TYR A 90 -16.34 -9.41 20.62
CA TYR A 90 -16.10 -9.51 22.06
C TYR A 90 -17.20 -8.89 22.92
N ASN A 91 -18.34 -8.52 22.32
CA ASN A 91 -19.50 -7.94 22.98
C ASN A 91 -19.18 -6.69 23.81
N ILE A 92 -18.36 -5.81 23.26
CA ILE A 92 -17.95 -4.53 23.87
C ILE A 92 -18.84 -3.42 23.32
N GLU A 93 -19.41 -2.62 24.20
CA GLU A 93 -20.21 -1.45 23.84
C GLU A 93 -19.30 -0.31 23.43
N ILE A 94 -19.53 0.29 22.22
CA ILE A 94 -18.71 1.37 21.72
C ILE A 94 -19.30 2.70 22.16
N GLU A 95 -18.54 3.43 22.96
CA GLU A 95 -18.83 4.83 23.28
C GLU A 95 -18.20 5.73 22.20
N GLU A 96 -18.99 6.64 21.61
CA GLU A 96 -18.47 7.65 20.69
C GLU A 96 -18.15 8.94 21.47
N THR A 97 -16.88 9.36 21.46
CA THR A 97 -16.46 10.61 22.10
C THR A 97 -17.02 11.84 21.40
N GLU A 98 -17.31 12.84 22.20
CA GLU A 98 -17.68 14.15 21.70
C GLU A 98 -16.53 14.78 20.90
N ARG A 99 -16.81 15.12 19.64
CA ARG A 99 -15.91 15.87 18.76
C ARG A 99 -16.03 17.37 19.09
N THR A 100 -15.06 18.17 18.64
CA THR A 100 -15.26 19.63 18.60
C THR A 100 -16.48 19.97 17.72
N ASP A 101 -17.15 21.08 17.98
CA ASP A 101 -18.39 21.39 17.27
C ASP A 101 -18.18 21.50 15.75
N GLU A 102 -17.01 22.02 15.30
CA GLU A 102 -16.63 22.06 13.88
C GLU A 102 -16.37 20.65 13.28
N GLU A 103 -15.71 19.77 14.01
CA GLU A 103 -15.49 18.38 13.57
C GLU A 103 -16.79 17.55 13.60
N LYS A 104 -17.71 17.86 14.51
CA LYS A 104 -19.06 17.29 14.56
C LYS A 104 -19.87 17.75 13.35
N GLU A 105 -19.84 19.03 13.01
CA GLU A 105 -20.54 19.56 11.84
C GLU A 105 -20.03 18.97 10.54
N GLN A 106 -18.72 18.89 10.33
CA GLN A 106 -18.13 18.26 9.14
C GLN A 106 -18.45 16.77 9.04
N ALA A 107 -18.34 16.03 10.15
CA ALA A 107 -18.66 14.61 10.16
C ALA A 107 -20.15 14.35 9.96
N ASN A 108 -21.02 15.19 10.52
CA ASN A 108 -22.46 15.13 10.33
C ASN A 108 -22.85 15.52 8.90
N ALA A 109 -22.18 16.51 8.30
CA ALA A 109 -22.38 16.89 6.91
C ALA A 109 -22.00 15.74 5.98
N ARG A 110 -20.83 15.13 6.17
CA ARG A 110 -20.39 13.98 5.38
C ARG A 110 -21.30 12.77 5.53
N GLU A 111 -21.75 12.46 6.76
CA GLU A 111 -22.71 11.37 7.00
C GLU A 111 -24.06 11.67 6.32
N SER A 112 -24.49 12.94 6.32
CA SER A 112 -25.69 13.37 5.61
C SER A 112 -25.60 13.13 4.10
N LEU A 113 -24.42 13.33 3.49
CA LEU A 113 -24.21 13.01 2.07
C LEU A 113 -24.35 11.50 1.79
N TYR A 114 -23.84 10.65 2.69
CA TYR A 114 -24.06 9.20 2.57
C TYR A 114 -25.52 8.81 2.72
N LEU A 115 -26.23 9.36 3.72
CA LEU A 115 -27.65 9.08 3.95
C LEU A 115 -28.51 9.49 2.75
N VAL A 116 -28.24 10.64 2.14
CA VAL A 116 -28.87 11.09 0.91
C VAL A 116 -28.62 10.14 -0.24
N SER A 117 -27.37 9.66 -0.41
CA SER A 117 -27.02 8.72 -1.47
C SER A 117 -27.67 7.34 -1.25
N GLU A 118 -27.70 6.84 -0.02
CA GLU A 118 -28.37 5.56 0.33
C GLU A 118 -29.88 5.64 0.13
N TYR A 119 -30.47 6.77 0.50
CA TYR A 119 -31.89 7.03 0.22
C TYR A 119 -32.18 7.03 -1.28
N ALA A 120 -31.38 7.74 -2.08
CA ALA A 120 -31.53 7.76 -3.53
C ALA A 120 -31.44 6.35 -4.13
N ASN A 121 -30.54 5.50 -3.61
CA ASN A 121 -30.43 4.11 -4.04
C ASN A 121 -31.71 3.30 -3.79
N THR A 122 -32.30 3.46 -2.60
CA THR A 122 -33.57 2.83 -2.25
C THR A 122 -34.71 3.34 -3.14
N TYR A 123 -34.72 4.65 -3.39
CA TYR A 123 -35.71 5.28 -4.28
C TYR A 123 -35.63 4.75 -5.70
N PHE A 124 -34.44 4.74 -6.34
CA PHE A 124 -34.30 4.31 -7.71
C PHE A 124 -34.60 2.81 -7.89
N GLN A 125 -34.26 1.96 -6.93
CA GLN A 125 -34.67 0.55 -6.93
C GLN A 125 -36.18 0.39 -6.80
N LYS A 126 -36.81 1.16 -5.90
CA LYS A 126 -38.29 1.15 -5.75
C LYS A 126 -38.96 1.59 -7.03
N ILE A 127 -38.49 2.64 -7.69
CA ILE A 127 -39.01 3.08 -8.98
C ILE A 127 -38.90 1.97 -10.03
N LEU A 128 -37.71 1.34 -10.14
CA LEU A 128 -37.46 0.27 -11.10
C LEU A 128 -38.47 -0.89 -10.96
N HIS A 129 -38.75 -1.30 -9.73
CA HIS A 129 -39.57 -2.52 -9.49
C HIS A 129 -41.07 -2.26 -9.29
N ASN A 130 -41.46 -1.06 -8.82
CA ASN A 130 -42.84 -0.83 -8.35
C ASN A 130 -43.64 0.13 -9.22
N THR A 131 -43.02 0.82 -10.20
CA THR A 131 -43.74 1.73 -11.11
C THR A 131 -43.90 1.09 -12.49
N ASP A 132 -44.97 1.47 -13.20
CA ASP A 132 -45.23 0.97 -14.57
C ASP A 132 -44.10 1.47 -15.52
N GLN A 133 -43.66 2.71 -15.39
CA GLN A 133 -42.58 3.27 -16.19
C GLN A 133 -41.23 2.59 -15.86
N GLY A 134 -40.93 2.34 -14.57
CA GLY A 134 -39.75 1.60 -14.15
C GLY A 134 -39.69 0.20 -14.73
N LYS A 135 -40.83 -0.54 -14.72
CA LYS A 135 -40.93 -1.88 -15.28
C LYS A 135 -40.84 -1.88 -16.82
N ALA A 136 -41.60 -1.00 -17.46
CA ALA A 136 -41.69 -0.99 -18.91
C ALA A 136 -40.42 -0.48 -19.60
N ILE A 137 -39.64 0.40 -18.96
CA ILE A 137 -38.45 1.02 -19.54
C ILE A 137 -37.20 0.48 -18.87
N GLY A 138 -37.03 0.71 -17.55
CA GLY A 138 -35.79 0.40 -16.83
C GLY A 138 -35.55 -1.12 -16.70
N LEU A 139 -36.55 -1.87 -16.22
CA LEU A 139 -36.42 -3.31 -16.03
C LEU A 139 -36.34 -4.05 -17.36
N SER A 140 -37.12 -3.62 -18.38
CA SER A 140 -37.04 -4.17 -19.74
C SER A 140 -35.66 -4.01 -20.33
N TYR A 141 -35.03 -2.82 -20.18
CA TYR A 141 -33.67 -2.58 -20.63
C TYR A 141 -32.66 -3.56 -20.01
N PHE A 142 -32.72 -3.79 -18.70
CA PHE A 142 -31.82 -4.75 -18.04
C PHE A 142 -32.08 -6.20 -18.47
N LYS A 143 -33.34 -6.58 -18.66
CA LYS A 143 -33.73 -7.92 -19.18
C LYS A 143 -33.27 -8.12 -20.62
N GLU A 144 -33.42 -7.13 -21.50
CA GLU A 144 -32.93 -7.18 -22.89
C GLU A 144 -31.41 -7.33 -22.95
N ARG A 145 -30.70 -6.71 -22.01
CA ARG A 145 -29.26 -6.92 -21.81
C ARG A 145 -28.89 -8.31 -21.32
N GLY A 146 -29.87 -9.09 -20.84
CA GLY A 146 -29.66 -10.44 -20.32
C GLY A 146 -29.38 -10.52 -18.83
N PHE A 147 -29.56 -9.42 -18.09
CA PHE A 147 -29.35 -9.44 -16.64
C PHE A 147 -30.45 -10.16 -15.92
N THR A 148 -30.09 -11.08 -15.02
CA THR A 148 -31.05 -11.81 -14.17
C THR A 148 -31.59 -10.90 -13.05
N GLU A 149 -32.71 -11.24 -12.48
CA GLU A 149 -33.29 -10.51 -11.34
C GLU A 149 -32.36 -10.56 -10.11
N GLU A 150 -31.62 -11.64 -9.92
CA GLU A 150 -30.61 -11.78 -8.87
C GLU A 150 -29.48 -10.77 -9.08
N THR A 151 -28.94 -10.66 -10.30
CA THR A 151 -27.90 -9.71 -10.68
C THR A 151 -28.36 -8.26 -10.50
N ILE A 152 -29.59 -7.94 -10.96
CA ILE A 152 -30.17 -6.59 -10.81
C ILE A 152 -30.27 -6.20 -9.33
N LYS A 153 -30.73 -7.11 -8.47
CA LYS A 153 -30.82 -6.89 -7.02
C LYS A 153 -29.44 -6.80 -6.38
N LYS A 154 -28.51 -7.69 -6.76
CA LYS A 154 -27.15 -7.73 -6.20
C LYS A 154 -26.39 -6.44 -6.46
N PHE A 155 -26.44 -5.92 -7.69
CA PHE A 155 -25.80 -4.66 -8.06
C PHE A 155 -26.66 -3.44 -7.72
N GLN A 156 -27.83 -3.63 -7.10
CA GLN A 156 -28.75 -2.58 -6.66
C GLN A 156 -29.12 -1.60 -7.79
N LEU A 157 -29.34 -2.15 -8.99
CA LEU A 157 -29.65 -1.34 -10.17
C LEU A 157 -31.00 -0.65 -10.00
N GLY A 158 -31.12 0.56 -10.56
CA GLY A 158 -32.30 1.39 -10.40
C GLY A 158 -32.74 2.07 -11.69
N TYR A 159 -33.81 2.85 -11.58
CA TYR A 159 -34.32 3.72 -12.64
C TYR A 159 -34.75 5.06 -12.08
N SER A 160 -34.39 6.14 -12.74
CA SER A 160 -34.85 7.49 -12.46
C SER A 160 -35.93 7.88 -13.48
N LEU A 161 -37.10 8.28 -12.99
CA LEU A 161 -38.24 8.67 -13.83
C LEU A 161 -37.88 9.75 -14.84
N ASP A 162 -38.54 9.75 -16.00
CA ASP A 162 -38.39 10.81 -17.01
C ASP A 162 -39.18 12.07 -16.65
N GLU A 163 -38.97 12.54 -15.41
CA GLU A 163 -39.60 13.72 -14.84
C GLU A 163 -38.52 14.67 -14.29
N TRP A 164 -38.81 15.96 -14.29
CA TRP A 164 -37.80 16.97 -13.95
C TRP A 164 -37.45 17.05 -12.46
N GLN A 165 -38.36 16.65 -11.56
CA GLN A 165 -38.25 16.89 -10.12
C GLN A 165 -38.75 15.71 -9.28
N ALA A 166 -39.04 14.56 -9.87
CA ALA A 166 -39.67 13.43 -9.18
C ALA A 166 -38.87 12.93 -7.96
N PHE A 167 -37.57 12.76 -8.11
CA PHE A 167 -36.68 12.40 -7.00
C PHE A 167 -36.52 13.53 -6.00
N THR A 168 -36.24 14.75 -6.50
CA THR A 168 -36.00 15.92 -5.66
C THR A 168 -37.19 16.21 -4.77
N ASP A 169 -38.42 16.19 -5.30
CA ASP A 169 -39.64 16.47 -4.53
C ASP A 169 -39.93 15.35 -3.51
N ASP A 170 -39.73 14.09 -3.86
CA ASP A 170 -39.89 12.97 -2.92
C ASP A 170 -38.86 13.07 -1.77
N ALA A 171 -37.61 13.40 -2.06
CA ALA A 171 -36.56 13.55 -1.05
C ALA A 171 -36.85 14.71 -0.10
N LEU A 172 -37.26 15.88 -0.63
CA LEU A 172 -37.66 17.03 0.18
C LEU A 172 -38.91 16.75 1.02
N GLY A 173 -39.88 16.03 0.46
CA GLY A 173 -41.09 15.59 1.18
C GLY A 173 -40.79 14.69 2.37
N LYS A 174 -39.62 14.02 2.37
CA LYS A 174 -39.12 13.18 3.47
C LYS A 174 -38.13 13.90 4.39
N GLY A 175 -37.95 15.20 4.20
CA GLY A 175 -37.15 16.02 5.09
C GLY A 175 -35.64 16.05 4.77
N TYR A 176 -35.19 15.56 3.62
CA TYR A 176 -33.80 15.70 3.19
C TYR A 176 -33.51 17.13 2.79
N ASN A 177 -32.31 17.65 3.16
CA ASN A 177 -31.91 19.00 2.85
C ASN A 177 -31.47 19.13 1.38
N ILE A 178 -31.94 20.18 0.71
CA ILE A 178 -31.62 20.51 -0.69
C ILE A 178 -30.12 20.69 -0.91
N ASP A 179 -29.37 21.22 0.07
CA ASP A 179 -27.95 21.47 -0.04
C ASP A 179 -27.18 20.15 -0.16
N PHE A 180 -27.56 19.12 0.59
CA PHE A 180 -26.94 17.80 0.47
C PHE A 180 -27.34 17.08 -0.83
N LEU A 181 -28.58 17.27 -1.31
CA LEU A 181 -29.02 16.79 -2.62
C LEU A 181 -28.21 17.42 -3.75
N ALA A 182 -27.87 18.71 -3.64
CA ALA A 182 -27.04 19.42 -4.60
C ALA A 182 -25.56 19.01 -4.52
N GLN A 183 -25.00 18.88 -3.31
CA GLN A 183 -23.62 18.49 -3.07
C GLN A 183 -23.33 17.04 -3.57
N THR A 184 -24.25 16.10 -3.41
CA THR A 184 -24.16 14.76 -3.99
C THR A 184 -24.36 14.75 -5.50
N GLY A 185 -24.83 15.86 -6.07
CA GLY A 185 -25.14 16.00 -7.49
C GLY A 185 -26.34 15.18 -7.95
N LEU A 186 -27.23 14.77 -7.05
CA LEU A 186 -28.49 14.13 -7.38
C LEU A 186 -29.50 15.15 -7.91
N THR A 187 -29.46 16.36 -7.37
CA THR A 187 -30.26 17.50 -7.78
C THR A 187 -29.38 18.62 -8.30
N ILE A 188 -29.78 19.24 -9.40
CA ILE A 188 -29.16 20.45 -9.94
C ILE A 188 -30.00 21.63 -9.50
N VAL A 189 -29.39 22.60 -8.79
CA VAL A 189 -30.03 23.85 -8.38
C VAL A 189 -29.47 24.99 -9.22
N LYS A 190 -30.33 25.67 -9.97
CA LYS A 190 -29.97 26.84 -10.80
C LYS A 190 -31.08 27.87 -10.80
N ASP A 191 -30.78 29.13 -10.46
CA ASP A 191 -31.70 30.26 -10.50
C ASP A 191 -33.07 29.97 -9.84
N GLN A 192 -33.06 29.41 -8.62
CA GLN A 192 -34.23 28.95 -7.85
C GLN A 192 -35.01 27.77 -8.46
N LYS A 193 -34.57 27.22 -9.59
CA LYS A 193 -35.12 25.99 -10.18
C LYS A 193 -34.33 24.78 -9.74
N ARG A 194 -35.01 23.65 -9.59
CA ARG A 194 -34.46 22.36 -9.17
C ARG A 194 -34.73 21.32 -10.24
N PHE A 195 -33.76 20.46 -10.52
CA PHE A 195 -33.87 19.45 -11.56
C PHE A 195 -33.20 18.16 -11.09
N ASP A 196 -33.82 17.03 -11.36
CA ASP A 196 -33.21 15.72 -11.19
C ASP A 196 -32.09 15.52 -12.22
N ARG A 197 -30.85 15.31 -11.74
CA ARG A 197 -29.67 15.16 -12.63
C ARG A 197 -29.79 13.94 -13.53
N PHE A 198 -30.35 12.86 -13.03
CA PHE A 198 -30.42 11.57 -13.70
C PHE A 198 -31.75 11.25 -14.36
N LYS A 199 -32.55 12.27 -14.62
CA LYS A 199 -33.86 12.16 -15.30
C LYS A 199 -33.82 11.19 -16.48
N GLY A 200 -34.74 10.21 -16.53
CA GLY A 200 -34.94 9.25 -17.62
C GLY A 200 -33.77 8.28 -17.84
N ARG A 201 -33.02 7.95 -16.76
CA ARG A 201 -31.83 7.09 -16.86
C ARG A 201 -31.96 5.82 -16.04
N VAL A 202 -31.37 4.72 -16.52
CA VAL A 202 -31.07 3.58 -15.69
C VAL A 202 -29.84 3.88 -14.84
N MET A 203 -29.88 3.42 -13.56
CA MET A 203 -28.94 3.83 -12.52
C MET A 203 -28.04 2.70 -12.09
N PHE A 204 -26.74 3.01 -12.00
CA PHE A 204 -25.67 2.13 -11.56
C PHE A 204 -25.05 2.75 -10.29
N PRO A 205 -25.34 2.23 -9.10
CA PRO A 205 -24.77 2.77 -7.88
C PRO A 205 -23.28 2.43 -7.77
N ILE A 206 -22.47 3.43 -7.38
CA ILE A 206 -21.03 3.31 -7.22
C ILE A 206 -20.72 3.19 -5.74
N HIS A 207 -20.08 2.09 -5.35
CA HIS A 207 -19.84 1.74 -3.95
C HIS A 207 -18.41 2.09 -3.52
N SER A 208 -18.26 2.45 -2.26
CA SER A 208 -16.97 2.44 -1.57
C SER A 208 -16.46 1.01 -1.35
N MET A 209 -15.21 0.85 -0.90
CA MET A 209 -14.68 -0.46 -0.48
C MET A 209 -15.49 -1.11 0.64
N SER A 210 -16.12 -0.31 1.52
CA SER A 210 -17.01 -0.77 2.60
C SER A 210 -18.45 -1.01 2.18
N GLY A 211 -18.82 -0.72 0.92
CA GLY A 211 -20.17 -0.95 0.37
C GLY A 211 -21.14 0.22 0.53
N ARG A 212 -20.70 1.39 1.03
CA ARG A 212 -21.54 2.59 1.07
C ARG A 212 -21.64 3.22 -0.32
N ILE A 213 -22.78 3.82 -0.62
CA ILE A 213 -23.04 4.48 -1.90
C ILE A 213 -22.29 5.83 -1.93
N LEU A 214 -21.39 6.00 -2.89
CA LEU A 214 -20.62 7.23 -3.11
C LEU A 214 -21.30 8.15 -4.14
N GLY A 215 -21.86 7.55 -5.18
CA GLY A 215 -22.46 8.27 -6.31
C GLY A 215 -23.09 7.30 -7.31
N TYR A 216 -23.35 7.78 -8.51
CA TYR A 216 -24.07 7.02 -9.53
C TYR A 216 -23.49 7.23 -10.92
N GLY A 217 -23.57 6.17 -11.74
CA GLY A 217 -23.60 6.27 -13.19
C GLY A 217 -25.05 6.20 -13.68
N GLY A 218 -25.42 7.00 -14.65
CA GLY A 218 -26.75 6.99 -15.24
C GLY A 218 -26.70 6.88 -16.75
N ARG A 219 -27.25 5.82 -17.36
CA ARG A 219 -27.32 5.66 -18.81
C ARG A 219 -28.66 6.11 -19.34
N ILE A 220 -28.67 7.00 -20.35
CA ILE A 220 -29.88 7.42 -21.06
C ILE A 220 -30.31 6.33 -22.03
N LEU A 221 -31.61 6.10 -22.14
CA LEU A 221 -32.19 5.09 -23.04
C LEU A 221 -32.76 5.67 -24.35
N THR A 222 -32.84 6.99 -24.44
CA THR A 222 -33.28 7.69 -25.65
C THR A 222 -32.13 7.89 -26.62
N ASN A 223 -32.45 7.99 -27.92
CA ASN A 223 -31.47 8.26 -29.00
C ASN A 223 -31.16 9.77 -29.16
N ASP A 224 -31.24 10.56 -28.11
CA ASP A 224 -30.91 11.98 -28.16
C ASP A 224 -29.39 12.16 -28.30
N LYS A 225 -28.94 12.52 -29.51
CA LYS A 225 -27.52 12.76 -29.83
C LYS A 225 -26.91 13.95 -29.07
N LYS A 226 -27.73 14.81 -28.45
CA LYS A 226 -27.26 15.97 -27.66
C LYS A 226 -27.00 15.60 -26.20
N ALA A 227 -27.57 14.50 -25.71
CA ALA A 227 -27.37 14.05 -24.35
C ALA A 227 -26.24 13.03 -24.24
N ALA A 228 -25.38 13.15 -23.23
CA ALA A 228 -24.34 12.16 -22.96
C ALA A 228 -24.97 10.79 -22.69
N LYS A 229 -24.50 9.75 -23.40
CA LYS A 229 -24.98 8.36 -23.23
C LYS A 229 -24.84 7.90 -21.78
N TYR A 230 -23.71 8.16 -21.16
CA TYR A 230 -23.46 7.95 -19.73
C TYR A 230 -23.19 9.28 -19.03
N LEU A 231 -23.76 9.44 -17.86
CA LEU A 231 -23.58 10.59 -16.98
C LEU A 231 -23.24 10.08 -15.58
N ASN A 232 -22.13 10.55 -15.03
CA ASN A 232 -21.71 10.20 -13.67
C ASN A 232 -22.05 11.34 -12.68
N SER A 233 -22.12 11.00 -11.39
CA SER A 233 -22.14 12.01 -10.32
C SER A 233 -20.96 12.96 -10.49
N PRO A 234 -21.11 14.24 -10.12
CA PRO A 234 -20.00 15.17 -10.07
C PRO A 234 -19.07 14.82 -8.91
N GLU A 235 -17.89 15.43 -8.90
CA GLU A 235 -17.00 15.38 -7.73
C GLU A 235 -17.73 15.92 -6.49
N SER A 236 -17.56 15.26 -5.36
CA SER A 236 -18.11 15.67 -4.07
C SER A 236 -17.20 15.25 -2.93
N GLU A 237 -17.51 15.63 -1.71
CA GLU A 237 -16.72 15.22 -0.53
C GLU A 237 -16.65 13.69 -0.35
N ILE A 238 -17.68 12.95 -0.79
CA ILE A 238 -17.73 11.48 -0.68
C ILE A 238 -17.42 10.75 -1.99
N TYR A 239 -17.39 11.42 -3.13
CA TYR A 239 -17.19 10.80 -4.44
C TYR A 239 -16.10 11.51 -5.25
N HIS A 240 -15.01 10.80 -5.51
CA HIS A 240 -13.93 11.22 -6.39
C HIS A 240 -13.74 10.19 -7.50
N LYS A 241 -14.05 10.56 -8.74
CA LYS A 241 -13.94 9.65 -9.90
C LYS A 241 -12.57 9.00 -10.03
N SER A 242 -11.52 9.78 -9.78
CA SER A 242 -10.13 9.32 -9.87
C SER A 242 -9.74 8.30 -8.79
N LYS A 243 -10.54 8.12 -7.74
CA LYS A 243 -10.25 7.27 -6.58
C LYS A 243 -11.26 6.14 -6.39
N VAL A 244 -12.08 5.84 -7.38
CA VAL A 244 -13.13 4.81 -7.30
C VAL A 244 -13.10 3.95 -8.56
N LEU A 245 -13.33 2.65 -8.38
CA LEU A 245 -13.56 1.68 -9.45
C LEU A 245 -14.93 1.04 -9.27
N TYR A 246 -15.71 0.99 -10.34
CA TYR A 246 -17.00 0.30 -10.30
C TYR A 246 -16.80 -1.22 -10.17
N GLY A 247 -17.61 -1.85 -9.37
CA GLY A 247 -17.53 -3.30 -9.13
C GLY A 247 -16.54 -3.71 -8.04
N LEU A 248 -15.61 -2.82 -7.60
CA LEU A 248 -14.53 -3.17 -6.68
C LEU A 248 -15.04 -3.71 -5.32
N PHE A 249 -16.13 -3.18 -4.80
CA PHE A 249 -16.80 -3.70 -3.60
C PHE A 249 -17.13 -5.18 -3.72
N TYR A 250 -17.69 -5.60 -4.86
CA TYR A 250 -18.08 -7.00 -5.13
C TYR A 250 -16.86 -7.87 -5.52
N ALA A 251 -15.84 -7.28 -6.13
CA ALA A 251 -14.72 -7.98 -6.73
C ALA A 251 -13.54 -8.21 -5.75
N LYS A 252 -13.41 -7.41 -4.69
CA LYS A 252 -12.20 -7.34 -3.83
C LYS A 252 -11.71 -8.70 -3.32
N GLN A 253 -12.62 -9.55 -2.83
CA GLN A 253 -12.26 -10.88 -2.32
C GLN A 253 -11.83 -11.82 -3.46
N SER A 254 -12.52 -11.77 -4.60
CA SER A 254 -12.16 -12.59 -5.76
C SER A 254 -10.85 -12.14 -6.38
N ILE A 255 -10.57 -10.83 -6.45
CA ILE A 255 -9.27 -10.30 -6.92
C ILE A 255 -8.12 -10.83 -6.06
N ALA A 256 -8.27 -10.76 -4.73
CA ALA A 256 -7.24 -11.26 -3.82
C ALA A 256 -7.06 -12.79 -3.89
N LYS A 257 -8.17 -13.54 -4.06
CA LYS A 257 -8.14 -15.00 -4.14
C LYS A 257 -7.57 -15.53 -5.45
N GLU A 258 -7.96 -14.91 -6.57
CA GLU A 258 -7.55 -15.31 -7.93
C GLU A 258 -6.19 -14.70 -8.32
N ASP A 259 -5.63 -13.83 -7.45
CA ASP A 259 -4.41 -13.04 -7.68
C ASP A 259 -4.37 -12.37 -9.07
N ASN A 260 -5.52 -11.94 -9.56
CA ASN A 260 -5.67 -11.21 -10.82
C ASN A 260 -6.90 -10.32 -10.79
N CYS A 261 -6.81 -9.15 -11.42
CA CYS A 261 -7.93 -8.22 -11.63
C CYS A 261 -8.19 -8.04 -13.12
N TYR A 262 -9.39 -8.34 -13.56
CA TYR A 262 -9.85 -7.96 -14.90
C TYR A 262 -10.34 -6.52 -14.89
N LEU A 263 -9.79 -5.70 -15.78
CA LEU A 263 -10.17 -4.30 -15.95
C LEU A 263 -10.91 -4.14 -17.27
N VAL A 264 -12.15 -3.69 -17.22
CA VAL A 264 -13.05 -3.41 -18.36
C VAL A 264 -13.40 -1.92 -18.41
N GLU A 265 -14.11 -1.47 -19.48
CA GLU A 265 -14.40 -0.04 -19.66
C GLU A 265 -15.70 0.39 -18.97
N GLY A 266 -16.77 -0.39 -19.03
CA GLY A 266 -18.11 0.03 -18.67
C GLY A 266 -18.74 -0.68 -17.48
N TYR A 267 -19.87 -0.14 -17.03
CA TYR A 267 -20.68 -0.71 -15.95
C TYR A 267 -21.27 -2.08 -16.34
N THR A 268 -21.75 -2.19 -17.58
CA THR A 268 -22.43 -3.39 -18.09
C THR A 268 -21.48 -4.55 -18.21
N ASP A 269 -20.22 -4.28 -18.61
CA ASP A 269 -19.19 -5.31 -18.75
C ASP A 269 -18.89 -5.97 -17.40
N VAL A 270 -18.72 -5.15 -16.34
CA VAL A 270 -18.53 -5.65 -14.96
C VAL A 270 -19.69 -6.54 -14.55
N ILE A 271 -20.93 -6.10 -14.78
CA ILE A 271 -22.13 -6.83 -14.35
C ILE A 271 -22.25 -8.14 -15.10
N GLN A 272 -22.00 -8.13 -16.42
CA GLN A 272 -22.11 -9.31 -17.27
C GLN A 272 -21.04 -10.36 -16.94
N PHE A 273 -19.77 -9.94 -16.78
CA PHE A 273 -18.70 -10.83 -16.34
C PHE A 273 -19.00 -11.45 -14.98
N HIS A 274 -19.44 -10.61 -14.04
CA HIS A 274 -19.82 -11.09 -12.72
C HIS A 274 -20.97 -12.10 -12.77
N GLN A 275 -21.98 -11.86 -13.62
CA GLN A 275 -23.11 -12.78 -13.84
C GLN A 275 -22.66 -14.09 -14.49
N ALA A 276 -21.72 -14.04 -15.45
CA ALA A 276 -21.11 -15.21 -16.08
C ALA A 276 -20.21 -16.02 -15.11
N GLY A 277 -19.92 -15.50 -13.90
CA GLY A 277 -19.15 -16.21 -12.88
C GLY A 277 -17.73 -15.64 -12.64
N ILE A 278 -17.23 -14.73 -13.49
CA ILE A 278 -15.94 -14.05 -13.30
C ILE A 278 -16.14 -12.84 -12.40
N LYS A 279 -15.80 -12.99 -11.12
CA LYS A 279 -16.13 -12.01 -10.07
C LYS A 279 -15.02 -10.99 -9.80
N ASN A 280 -13.80 -11.24 -10.24
CA ASN A 280 -12.61 -10.39 -10.05
C ASN A 280 -12.49 -9.30 -11.14
N VAL A 281 -13.61 -8.67 -11.51
CA VAL A 281 -13.72 -7.69 -12.59
C VAL A 281 -14.11 -6.30 -12.05
N VAL A 282 -13.48 -5.25 -12.56
CA VAL A 282 -13.74 -3.84 -12.20
C VAL A 282 -13.69 -2.94 -13.45
N SER A 283 -14.24 -1.73 -13.32
CA SER A 283 -14.25 -0.75 -14.42
C SER A 283 -13.87 0.64 -13.93
N SER A 284 -13.15 1.40 -14.79
CA SER A 284 -12.91 2.83 -14.63
C SER A 284 -14.12 3.71 -14.94
N SER A 285 -15.19 3.11 -15.50
CA SER A 285 -16.53 3.71 -15.70
C SER A 285 -16.54 4.96 -16.59
N GLY A 286 -15.93 4.86 -17.77
CA GLY A 286 -15.94 5.91 -18.80
C GLY A 286 -15.01 7.11 -18.46
N THR A 287 -14.01 6.87 -17.63
CA THR A 287 -12.90 7.80 -17.37
C THR A 287 -11.58 7.13 -17.74
N ALA A 288 -10.59 7.92 -18.17
CA ALA A 288 -9.23 7.39 -18.27
C ALA A 288 -8.76 6.83 -16.93
N LEU A 289 -8.08 5.68 -16.96
CA LEU A 289 -7.52 5.05 -15.78
C LEU A 289 -6.54 6.00 -15.08
N THR A 290 -6.60 6.06 -13.75
CA THR A 290 -5.76 6.94 -12.93
C THR A 290 -4.79 6.17 -12.04
N PRO A 291 -3.66 6.78 -11.62
CA PRO A 291 -2.75 6.15 -10.67
C PRO A 291 -3.42 5.75 -9.34
N ASP A 292 -4.37 6.55 -8.85
CA ASP A 292 -5.09 6.23 -7.61
C ASP A 292 -5.99 5.00 -7.77
N GLN A 293 -6.67 4.84 -8.91
CA GLN A 293 -7.44 3.65 -9.23
C GLN A 293 -6.56 2.40 -9.36
N ILE A 294 -5.38 2.53 -9.96
CA ILE A 294 -4.41 1.44 -10.06
C ILE A 294 -3.92 1.04 -8.67
N ARG A 295 -3.64 2.01 -7.78
CA ARG A 295 -3.24 1.73 -6.39
C ARG A 295 -4.31 0.98 -5.60
N LEU A 296 -5.61 1.19 -5.88
CA LEU A 296 -6.67 0.40 -5.25
C LEU A 296 -6.57 -1.07 -5.63
N ILE A 297 -6.31 -1.38 -6.91
CA ILE A 297 -6.10 -2.76 -7.36
C ILE A 297 -4.78 -3.31 -6.80
N ASN A 298 -3.71 -2.51 -6.80
CA ASN A 298 -2.38 -2.89 -6.35
C ASN A 298 -2.33 -3.31 -4.85
N ARG A 299 -3.30 -2.88 -4.05
CA ARG A 299 -3.49 -3.35 -2.67
C ARG A 299 -4.02 -4.79 -2.58
N LEU A 300 -4.66 -5.28 -3.64
CA LEU A 300 -5.32 -6.58 -3.68
C LEU A 300 -4.53 -7.63 -4.47
N THR A 301 -3.89 -7.21 -5.57
CA THR A 301 -3.07 -8.06 -6.45
C THR A 301 -2.02 -7.23 -7.19
N LYS A 302 -0.94 -7.88 -7.61
CA LYS A 302 0.06 -7.28 -8.52
C LYS A 302 -0.27 -7.50 -9.99
N ASN A 303 -1.30 -8.27 -10.32
CA ASN A 303 -1.62 -8.72 -11.68
C ASN A 303 -2.90 -8.07 -12.18
N ILE A 304 -2.84 -7.40 -13.33
CA ILE A 304 -4.00 -6.85 -14.03
C ILE A 304 -4.07 -7.45 -15.42
N THR A 305 -5.26 -7.90 -15.81
CA THR A 305 -5.57 -8.24 -17.21
C THR A 305 -6.57 -7.22 -17.73
N VAL A 306 -6.14 -6.41 -18.68
CA VAL A 306 -7.00 -5.38 -19.30
C VAL A 306 -7.75 -5.99 -20.47
N LEU A 307 -9.07 -5.85 -20.48
CA LEU A 307 -9.97 -6.38 -21.50
C LEU A 307 -10.46 -5.21 -22.37
N PHE A 308 -10.21 -5.27 -23.66
CA PHE A 308 -10.53 -4.20 -24.59
C PHE A 308 -11.58 -4.58 -25.60
N ASP A 309 -12.40 -3.61 -25.96
CA ASP A 309 -13.20 -3.66 -27.17
C ASP A 309 -12.25 -3.73 -28.37
N GLY A 310 -12.56 -4.55 -29.36
CA GLY A 310 -11.72 -4.81 -30.52
C GLY A 310 -11.55 -3.63 -31.50
N ASP A 311 -11.96 -2.40 -31.12
CA ASP A 311 -11.88 -1.23 -31.97
C ASP A 311 -10.54 -0.45 -31.87
N ASP A 312 -10.11 0.17 -32.98
CA ASP A 312 -8.83 0.89 -33.09
C ASP A 312 -8.72 2.10 -32.13
N ALA A 313 -9.83 2.67 -31.69
CA ALA A 313 -9.85 3.83 -30.80
C ALA A 313 -9.64 3.42 -29.33
N GLY A 314 -10.26 2.33 -28.91
CA GLY A 314 -10.05 1.68 -27.61
C GLY A 314 -8.60 1.25 -27.43
N ILE A 315 -8.00 0.65 -28.45
CA ILE A 315 -6.61 0.19 -28.45
C ILE A 315 -5.61 1.32 -28.14
N ARG A 316 -5.75 2.52 -28.71
CA ARG A 316 -4.84 3.65 -28.44
C ARG A 316 -5.02 4.27 -27.04
N ALA A 317 -6.25 4.29 -26.54
CA ALA A 317 -6.53 4.69 -25.16
C ALA A 317 -5.90 3.71 -24.16
N SER A 318 -5.91 2.45 -24.50
CA SER A 318 -5.37 1.31 -23.78
C SER A 318 -3.87 1.39 -23.51
N ILE A 319 -3.10 1.77 -24.51
CA ILE A 319 -1.63 1.87 -24.42
C ILE A 319 -1.21 2.81 -23.28
N ARG A 320 -1.91 3.94 -23.10
CA ARG A 320 -1.66 4.86 -21.98
C ARG A 320 -2.02 4.25 -20.62
N GLY A 321 -3.11 3.48 -20.57
CA GLY A 321 -3.50 2.76 -19.36
C GLY A 321 -2.46 1.70 -18.95
N ILE A 322 -1.94 0.94 -19.92
CA ILE A 322 -0.87 -0.04 -19.70
C ILE A 322 0.37 0.64 -19.10
N ASP A 323 0.79 1.75 -19.67
CA ASP A 323 1.96 2.48 -19.20
C ASP A 323 1.81 2.95 -17.74
N LEU A 324 0.63 3.47 -17.36
CA LEU A 324 0.33 3.84 -15.97
C LEU A 324 0.35 2.64 -15.01
N ILE A 325 -0.11 1.46 -15.45
CA ILE A 325 -0.07 0.23 -14.65
C ILE A 325 1.39 -0.20 -14.43
N LEU A 326 2.22 -0.16 -15.47
CA LEU A 326 3.64 -0.48 -15.40
C LEU A 326 4.40 0.47 -14.46
N GLU A 327 4.10 1.78 -14.49
CA GLU A 327 4.65 2.80 -13.58
C GLU A 327 4.38 2.50 -12.10
N GLN A 328 3.25 1.86 -11.78
CA GLN A 328 2.94 1.43 -10.42
C GLN A 328 3.55 0.06 -10.05
N GLY A 329 4.43 -0.50 -10.90
CA GLY A 329 5.18 -1.74 -10.65
C GLY A 329 4.34 -3.01 -10.79
N MET A 330 3.14 -2.94 -11.36
CA MET A 330 2.24 -4.07 -11.55
C MET A 330 2.57 -4.84 -12.84
N ASN A 331 2.15 -6.10 -12.88
CA ASN A 331 2.19 -6.93 -14.08
C ASN A 331 0.92 -6.71 -14.89
N VAL A 332 1.04 -6.50 -16.20
CA VAL A 332 -0.11 -6.25 -17.05
C VAL A 332 -0.16 -7.22 -18.22
N LYS A 333 -1.31 -7.85 -18.38
CA LYS A 333 -1.70 -8.60 -19.57
C LYS A 333 -2.82 -7.88 -20.28
N VAL A 334 -2.99 -8.18 -21.54
CA VAL A 334 -4.02 -7.61 -22.40
C VAL A 334 -4.75 -8.73 -23.12
N CYS A 335 -6.06 -8.71 -23.09
CA CYS A 335 -6.90 -9.61 -23.88
C CYS A 335 -7.84 -8.78 -24.76
N THR A 336 -7.87 -9.08 -26.02
CA THR A 336 -8.80 -8.51 -27.01
C THR A 336 -9.83 -9.58 -27.41
N PHE A 337 -11.02 -9.14 -27.77
CA PHE A 337 -12.08 -10.02 -28.24
C PHE A 337 -12.11 -10.13 -29.77
N PRO A 338 -12.81 -11.13 -30.33
CA PRO A 338 -12.99 -11.26 -31.78
C PRO A 338 -13.64 -10.01 -32.39
N ASP A 339 -13.39 -9.78 -33.67
CA ASP A 339 -13.95 -8.64 -34.41
C ASP A 339 -15.49 -8.57 -34.27
N GLY A 340 -15.98 -7.43 -33.78
CA GLY A 340 -17.41 -7.17 -33.56
C GLY A 340 -17.96 -7.61 -32.20
N GLU A 341 -17.13 -8.22 -31.35
CA GLU A 341 -17.47 -8.57 -29.97
C GLU A 341 -16.84 -7.56 -29.00
N ASP A 342 -17.58 -7.23 -27.95
CA ASP A 342 -17.11 -6.51 -26.79
C ASP A 342 -17.14 -7.44 -25.53
N PRO A 343 -16.53 -7.06 -24.40
CA PRO A 343 -16.55 -7.88 -23.20
C PRO A 343 -17.98 -8.30 -22.76
N ASP A 344 -18.97 -7.40 -22.86
CA ASP A 344 -20.37 -7.64 -22.49
C ASP A 344 -21.01 -8.71 -23.40
N SER A 345 -20.91 -8.55 -24.73
CA SER A 345 -21.49 -9.48 -25.70
C SER A 345 -20.85 -10.88 -25.63
N PHE A 346 -19.51 -10.90 -25.49
CA PHE A 346 -18.77 -12.16 -25.38
C PHE A 346 -19.10 -12.93 -24.11
N ALA A 347 -19.14 -12.25 -22.95
CA ALA A 347 -19.53 -12.88 -21.70
C ALA A 347 -21.02 -13.34 -21.67
N LYS A 348 -21.88 -12.70 -22.46
CA LYS A 348 -23.30 -13.12 -22.60
C LYS A 348 -23.46 -14.37 -23.44
N SER A 349 -22.59 -14.57 -24.44
CA SER A 349 -22.72 -15.63 -25.45
C SER A 349 -22.04 -16.94 -25.05
N ASN A 350 -21.12 -16.91 -24.08
CA ASN A 350 -20.26 -18.02 -23.72
C ASN A 350 -20.54 -18.52 -22.29
N THR A 351 -20.27 -19.79 -22.02
CA THR A 351 -20.28 -20.38 -20.67
C THR A 351 -19.08 -19.90 -19.85
N LEU A 352 -19.11 -20.12 -18.53
CA LEU A 352 -17.98 -19.78 -17.65
C LEU A 352 -16.68 -20.49 -18.07
N GLU A 353 -16.78 -21.76 -18.45
CA GLU A 353 -15.63 -22.56 -18.89
C GLU A 353 -15.03 -21.99 -20.18
N GLU A 354 -15.84 -21.74 -21.20
CA GLU A 354 -15.42 -21.17 -22.48
C GLU A 354 -14.81 -19.77 -22.31
N LEU A 355 -15.45 -18.93 -21.47
CA LEU A 355 -14.95 -17.58 -21.17
C LEU A 355 -13.61 -17.62 -20.44
N THR A 356 -13.45 -18.52 -19.46
CA THR A 356 -12.21 -18.68 -18.70
C THR A 356 -11.08 -19.21 -19.58
N GLU A 357 -11.38 -20.22 -20.42
CA GLU A 357 -10.41 -20.77 -21.37
C GLU A 357 -9.95 -19.69 -22.37
N TYR A 358 -10.89 -18.96 -22.95
CA TYR A 358 -10.59 -17.86 -23.86
C TYR A 358 -9.68 -16.80 -23.24
N LEU A 359 -10.00 -16.35 -22.02
CA LEU A 359 -9.20 -15.35 -21.31
C LEU A 359 -7.77 -15.85 -21.01
N ASN A 360 -7.64 -17.12 -20.63
CA ASN A 360 -6.32 -17.71 -20.35
C ASN A 360 -5.44 -17.85 -21.61
N GLU A 361 -6.05 -18.26 -22.73
CA GLU A 361 -5.32 -18.48 -23.99
C GLU A 361 -4.98 -17.18 -24.71
N ASN A 362 -5.84 -16.16 -24.61
CA ASN A 362 -5.71 -14.92 -25.40
C ASN A 362 -5.15 -13.74 -24.59
N ALA A 363 -4.94 -13.85 -23.28
CA ALA A 363 -4.29 -12.83 -22.47
C ALA A 363 -2.79 -12.80 -22.73
N LYS A 364 -2.34 -11.85 -23.54
CA LYS A 364 -0.95 -11.62 -23.93
C LYS A 364 -0.25 -10.65 -22.97
N ASP A 365 1.06 -10.86 -22.75
CA ASP A 365 1.89 -9.84 -22.13
C ASP A 365 1.87 -8.54 -22.96
N PHE A 366 2.08 -7.40 -22.30
CA PHE A 366 1.99 -6.09 -22.97
C PHE A 366 2.98 -5.92 -24.13
N ILE A 367 4.15 -6.55 -24.09
CA ILE A 367 5.12 -6.51 -25.19
C ILE A 367 4.59 -7.28 -26.40
N GLN A 368 4.12 -8.50 -26.17
CA GLN A 368 3.53 -9.33 -27.23
C GLN A 368 2.30 -8.63 -27.85
N PHE A 369 1.48 -7.99 -26.98
CA PHE A 369 0.33 -7.23 -27.44
C PHE A 369 0.76 -6.03 -28.30
N LYS A 370 1.65 -5.15 -27.81
CA LYS A 370 2.16 -4.00 -28.57
C LYS A 370 2.83 -4.43 -29.88
N ALA A 371 3.67 -5.45 -29.83
CA ALA A 371 4.31 -5.99 -31.02
C ALA A 371 3.28 -6.52 -32.05
N SER A 372 2.23 -7.22 -31.61
CA SER A 372 1.20 -7.76 -32.51
C SER A 372 0.37 -6.68 -33.20
N LEU A 373 0.07 -5.57 -32.51
CA LEU A 373 -0.63 -4.43 -33.10
C LEU A 373 0.19 -3.79 -34.24
N LEU A 374 1.45 -3.63 -34.01
CA LEU A 374 2.34 -2.84 -34.85
C LEU A 374 2.90 -3.64 -36.00
N VAL A 375 2.98 -4.97 -35.88
CA VAL A 375 3.22 -5.84 -37.05
C VAL A 375 2.04 -5.77 -38.04
N LYS A 376 0.80 -5.61 -37.55
CA LYS A 376 -0.38 -5.39 -38.41
C LYS A 376 -0.37 -4.01 -39.10
N GLU A 377 0.05 -2.95 -38.42
CA GLU A 377 0.06 -1.59 -38.94
C GLU A 377 1.30 -1.26 -39.80
N ALA A 378 2.44 -1.87 -39.51
CA ALA A 378 3.72 -1.52 -40.14
C ALA A 378 3.87 -2.02 -41.60
N ASN A 379 3.09 -3.05 -42.01
CA ASN A 379 3.11 -3.56 -43.41
C ASN A 379 4.55 -3.64 -44.00
N ASN A 380 5.55 -4.08 -43.25
CA ASN A 380 6.99 -4.09 -43.56
C ASN A 380 7.69 -2.71 -43.72
N ASP A 381 7.10 -1.62 -43.20
CA ASP A 381 7.76 -0.31 -43.19
C ASP A 381 8.81 -0.25 -42.07
N PRO A 382 10.12 -0.10 -42.41
CA PRO A 382 11.19 -0.06 -41.40
C PRO A 382 11.10 1.14 -40.44
N ILE A 383 10.52 2.27 -40.88
CA ILE A 383 10.38 3.48 -40.08
C ILE A 383 9.36 3.24 -38.99
N LYS A 384 8.21 2.70 -39.35
CA LYS A 384 7.17 2.35 -38.38
C LYS A 384 7.62 1.26 -37.41
N LYS A 385 8.38 0.26 -37.88
CA LYS A 385 8.98 -0.76 -37.00
C LYS A 385 9.91 -0.11 -35.97
N ALA A 386 10.73 0.85 -36.35
CA ALA A 386 11.64 1.55 -35.44
C ALA A 386 10.89 2.42 -34.41
N GLU A 387 9.81 3.11 -34.81
CA GLU A 387 8.94 3.88 -33.91
C GLU A 387 8.28 2.99 -32.87
N THR A 388 7.75 1.86 -33.28
CA THR A 388 7.18 0.82 -32.42
C THR A 388 8.14 0.31 -31.37
N ILE A 389 9.34 -0.08 -31.80
CA ILE A 389 10.37 -0.57 -30.88
C ILE A 389 10.67 0.51 -29.84
N ARG A 390 10.75 1.78 -30.25
CA ARG A 390 10.97 2.90 -29.34
C ARG A 390 9.81 3.07 -28.34
N GLU A 391 8.56 2.92 -28.78
CA GLU A 391 7.39 2.96 -27.89
C GLU A 391 7.39 1.82 -26.88
N ILE A 392 7.74 0.59 -27.30
CA ILE A 392 7.87 -0.55 -26.37
C ILE A 392 8.96 -0.27 -25.34
N VAL A 393 10.15 0.20 -25.79
CA VAL A 393 11.25 0.51 -24.85
C VAL A 393 10.88 1.66 -23.90
N ASN A 394 10.12 2.66 -24.35
CA ASN A 394 9.57 3.71 -23.48
C ASN A 394 8.65 3.15 -22.41
N SER A 395 7.81 2.18 -22.75
CA SER A 395 6.94 1.51 -21.75
C SER A 395 7.75 0.67 -20.76
N ILE A 396 8.78 -0.05 -21.24
CA ILE A 396 9.69 -0.81 -20.37
C ILE A 396 10.46 0.13 -19.43
N ALA A 397 10.86 1.33 -19.88
CA ALA A 397 11.56 2.32 -19.06
C ALA A 397 10.74 2.75 -17.84
N LYS A 398 9.39 2.71 -17.92
CA LYS A 398 8.48 3.08 -16.85
C LYS A 398 8.40 2.04 -15.71
N ILE A 399 8.84 0.81 -15.94
CA ILE A 399 8.83 -0.25 -14.93
C ILE A 399 9.86 0.09 -13.83
N PRO A 400 9.46 0.19 -12.54
CA PRO A 400 10.39 0.55 -11.46
C PRO A 400 11.48 -0.51 -11.22
N ASP A 401 11.14 -1.79 -11.36
CA ASP A 401 12.01 -2.94 -11.11
C ASP A 401 13.04 -3.11 -12.24
N GLN A 402 14.33 -3.02 -11.89
CA GLN A 402 15.43 -3.11 -12.84
C GLN A 402 15.56 -4.51 -13.46
N ILE A 403 15.30 -5.57 -12.66
CA ILE A 403 15.39 -6.96 -13.16
C ILE A 403 14.29 -7.22 -14.17
N LYS A 404 13.06 -6.79 -13.88
CA LYS A 404 11.94 -6.89 -14.83
C LYS A 404 12.24 -6.13 -16.11
N ARG A 405 12.80 -4.91 -16.03
CA ARG A 405 13.20 -4.14 -17.24
C ARG A 405 14.18 -4.92 -18.11
N GLU A 406 15.18 -5.55 -17.50
CA GLU A 406 16.18 -6.34 -18.24
C GLU A 406 15.53 -7.53 -18.96
N ILE A 407 14.70 -8.31 -18.26
CA ILE A 407 13.97 -9.44 -18.84
C ILE A 407 13.06 -8.99 -19.98
N TYR A 408 12.35 -7.88 -19.81
CA TYR A 408 11.48 -7.35 -20.86
C TYR A 408 12.24 -6.77 -22.06
N ILE A 409 13.44 -6.24 -21.89
CA ILE A 409 14.32 -5.84 -23.01
C ILE A 409 14.76 -7.07 -23.81
N GLN A 410 15.14 -8.16 -23.15
CA GLN A 410 15.51 -9.41 -23.81
C GLN A 410 14.34 -9.99 -24.60
N GLU A 411 13.16 -10.03 -24.01
CA GLU A 411 11.95 -10.50 -24.70
C GLU A 411 11.56 -9.59 -25.88
N CYS A 412 11.67 -8.26 -25.74
CA CYS A 412 11.48 -7.32 -26.84
C CYS A 412 12.49 -7.56 -27.98
N ALA A 413 13.76 -7.78 -27.65
CA ALA A 413 14.81 -8.10 -28.63
C ALA A 413 14.46 -9.36 -29.41
N ARG A 414 14.01 -10.41 -28.73
CA ARG A 414 13.60 -11.68 -29.32
C ARG A 414 12.38 -11.54 -30.27
N ILE A 415 11.35 -10.82 -29.83
CA ILE A 415 10.10 -10.67 -30.62
C ILE A 415 10.31 -9.79 -31.85
N MET A 416 11.08 -8.71 -31.70
CA MET A 416 11.27 -7.71 -32.76
C MET A 416 12.45 -8.02 -33.70
N ASP A 417 13.21 -9.09 -33.41
CA ASP A 417 14.41 -9.51 -34.14
C ASP A 417 15.43 -8.37 -34.23
N ILE A 418 15.86 -7.85 -33.09
CA ILE A 418 16.83 -6.76 -32.94
C ILE A 418 17.85 -7.08 -31.86
N SER A 419 19.07 -6.55 -31.96
CA SER A 419 20.11 -6.76 -30.96
C SER A 419 19.74 -6.13 -29.60
N GLU A 420 19.91 -6.89 -28.50
CA GLU A 420 19.71 -6.44 -27.13
C GLU A 420 20.52 -5.18 -26.81
N ASN A 421 21.77 -5.08 -27.30
CA ASN A 421 22.65 -3.92 -27.08
C ASN A 421 22.05 -2.61 -27.59
N VAL A 422 21.32 -2.66 -28.71
CA VAL A 422 20.64 -1.48 -29.27
C VAL A 422 19.49 -1.05 -28.36
N LEU A 423 18.73 -2.00 -27.83
CA LEU A 423 17.63 -1.73 -26.92
C LEU A 423 18.13 -1.21 -25.56
N PHE A 424 19.18 -1.79 -24.98
CA PHE A 424 19.81 -1.29 -23.76
C PHE A 424 20.38 0.13 -23.92
N SER A 425 21.02 0.42 -25.06
CA SER A 425 21.50 1.77 -25.33
C SER A 425 20.36 2.79 -25.49
N THR A 426 19.24 2.38 -26.09
CA THR A 426 18.04 3.20 -26.21
C THR A 426 17.40 3.44 -24.84
N LEU A 427 17.29 2.41 -24.00
CA LEU A 427 16.78 2.52 -22.63
C LEU A 427 17.65 3.48 -21.80
N ALA A 428 18.98 3.39 -21.93
CA ALA A 428 19.91 4.29 -21.24
C ALA A 428 19.76 5.76 -21.69
N GLN A 429 19.49 5.98 -22.98
CA GLN A 429 19.21 7.33 -23.53
C GLN A 429 17.90 7.91 -22.99
N ILE A 430 16.83 7.10 -22.91
CA ILE A 430 15.52 7.49 -22.36
C ILE A 430 15.69 7.89 -20.88
N ASN A 431 16.29 7.02 -20.07
CA ASN A 431 16.53 7.28 -18.66
C ASN A 431 17.37 8.56 -18.43
N LYS A 432 18.38 8.82 -19.28
CA LYS A 432 19.20 10.05 -19.21
C LYS A 432 18.39 11.29 -19.57
N LYS A 433 17.46 11.18 -20.51
CA LYS A 433 16.60 12.28 -20.96
C LYS A 433 15.56 12.62 -19.88
N ASP A 434 14.93 11.61 -19.31
CA ASP A 434 13.97 11.77 -18.20
C ASP A 434 14.66 12.37 -16.98
N PHE A 435 15.87 11.94 -16.64
CA PHE A 435 16.68 12.53 -15.58
C PHE A 435 17.06 13.99 -15.86
N GLN A 436 17.34 14.34 -17.11
CA GLN A 436 17.64 15.73 -17.50
C GLN A 436 16.38 16.61 -17.47
N GLU A 437 15.22 16.09 -17.87
CA GLU A 437 13.93 16.80 -17.81
C GLU A 437 13.46 16.97 -16.36
N ALA A 438 13.55 15.94 -15.53
CA ALA A 438 13.29 16.02 -14.09
C ALA A 438 14.22 17.06 -13.42
N ASN A 439 15.52 17.06 -13.76
CA ASN A 439 16.46 18.08 -13.28
C ASN A 439 16.19 19.50 -13.80
N LYS A 440 15.60 19.64 -15.00
CA LYS A 440 15.18 20.96 -15.51
C LYS A 440 13.95 21.47 -14.76
N THR A 441 12.97 20.62 -14.53
CA THR A 441 11.76 20.94 -13.74
C THR A 441 12.13 21.24 -12.30
N TYR A 442 13.00 20.42 -11.70
CA TYR A 442 13.54 20.63 -10.35
C TYR A 442 14.39 21.91 -10.24
N LYS A 443 15.16 22.28 -11.27
CA LYS A 443 15.90 23.55 -11.33
C LYS A 443 15.00 24.77 -11.54
N GLN A 444 13.84 24.61 -12.16
CA GLN A 444 12.84 25.67 -12.26
C GLN A 444 12.12 25.90 -10.93
N GLU A 445 11.84 24.84 -10.20
CA GLU A 445 11.27 24.89 -8.84
C GLU A 445 12.32 25.33 -7.81
N GLN A 446 13.59 24.92 -7.95
CA GLN A 446 14.70 25.32 -7.04
C GLN A 446 15.22 26.74 -7.24
N ARG A 447 14.82 27.50 -8.24
CA ARG A 447 15.05 28.96 -8.25
C ARG A 447 14.29 29.67 -7.13
N ALA A 448 13.45 28.97 -6.39
CA ALA A 448 12.76 29.43 -5.19
C ALA A 448 13.40 28.96 -3.87
N PHE A 449 14.28 27.92 -3.85
CA PHE A 449 14.97 27.45 -2.64
C PHE A 449 16.34 26.82 -2.99
N GLU A 450 17.43 27.37 -2.43
CA GLU A 450 18.81 26.93 -2.67
C GLU A 450 19.24 25.71 -1.84
N VAL A 451 19.93 24.84 -2.54
CA VAL A 451 21.11 23.99 -2.23
C VAL A 451 21.03 22.89 -1.15
N VAL A 452 21.21 21.63 -1.53
CA VAL A 452 22.23 20.68 -1.03
C VAL A 452 22.45 19.49 -2.02
N LYS A 453 23.66 18.96 -2.03
CA LYS A 453 24.38 18.16 -3.02
C LYS A 453 23.98 16.68 -3.16
N ASN A 454 24.24 16.15 -4.38
CA ASN A 454 24.21 14.74 -4.79
C ASN A 454 25.17 13.82 -4.04
N GLU A 455 24.76 12.57 -3.81
CA GLU A 455 25.65 11.44 -3.65
C GLU A 455 25.27 10.24 -4.53
N GLN A 456 26.32 9.56 -5.00
CA GLN A 456 26.32 8.49 -5.99
C GLN A 456 25.92 7.15 -5.38
N GLN A 457 25.17 6.34 -6.15
CA GLN A 457 24.85 4.95 -5.80
C GLN A 457 26.09 4.04 -5.86
N THR A 458 26.34 3.31 -4.79
CA THR A 458 27.27 2.20 -4.73
C THR A 458 26.56 0.90 -4.30
N LYS A 459 27.06 -0.20 -4.82
CA LYS A 459 26.65 -1.61 -4.67
C LYS A 459 26.22 -1.98 -3.25
N HIS A 460 25.26 -2.89 -3.13
CA HIS A 460 24.77 -3.52 -1.90
C HIS A 460 25.94 -3.98 -0.97
N LYS A 461 26.45 -3.08 -0.18
CA LYS A 461 27.04 -3.39 1.13
C LYS A 461 25.86 -3.44 2.11
N VAL A 462 25.83 -4.46 2.96
CA VAL A 462 24.98 -4.45 4.14
C VAL A 462 25.19 -3.11 4.83
N ASP A 463 24.15 -2.33 4.96
CA ASP A 463 24.24 -1.05 5.68
C ASP A 463 24.33 -1.38 7.18
N ILE A 464 25.57 -1.43 7.67
CA ILE A 464 25.87 -1.77 9.06
C ILE A 464 25.19 -0.79 10.02
N GLN A 465 25.10 0.48 9.65
CA GLN A 465 24.45 1.50 10.46
C GLN A 465 22.96 1.23 10.59
N PHE A 466 22.29 0.93 9.48
CA PHE A 466 20.88 0.55 9.48
C PHE A 466 20.60 -0.65 10.39
N GLU A 467 21.44 -1.70 10.35
CA GLU A 467 21.27 -2.86 11.21
C GLU A 467 21.52 -2.57 12.68
N LEU A 468 22.46 -1.68 13.01
CA LEU A 468 22.71 -1.28 14.39
C LEU A 468 21.61 -0.37 14.93
N GLU A 469 21.13 0.59 14.15
CA GLU A 469 19.98 1.44 14.48
C GLU A 469 18.73 0.58 14.71
N ARG A 470 18.48 -0.38 13.83
CA ARG A 470 17.39 -1.36 13.96
C ARG A 470 17.49 -2.16 15.27
N LYS A 471 18.70 -2.60 15.63
CA LYS A 471 18.96 -3.34 16.87
C LYS A 471 18.71 -2.52 18.13
N ILE A 472 18.99 -1.23 18.09
CA ILE A 472 18.66 -0.30 19.19
C ILE A 472 17.15 -0.23 19.39
N ILE A 473 16.36 -0.08 18.30
CA ILE A 473 14.89 -0.08 18.39
C ILE A 473 14.37 -1.39 18.99
N GLU A 474 14.92 -2.53 18.53
CA GLU A 474 14.56 -3.85 19.09
C GLU A 474 14.82 -3.96 20.58
N ILE A 475 15.99 -3.52 21.04
CA ILE A 475 16.39 -3.56 22.46
C ILE A 475 15.46 -2.66 23.29
N LEU A 476 15.18 -1.45 22.84
CA LEU A 476 14.27 -0.52 23.51
C LEU A 476 12.85 -1.10 23.64
N MET A 477 12.35 -1.74 22.61
CA MET A 477 11.00 -2.34 22.60
C MET A 477 10.88 -3.58 23.50
N LEU A 478 11.95 -4.39 23.63
CA LEU A 478 11.91 -5.64 24.38
C LEU A 478 12.38 -5.51 25.83
N TYR A 479 13.28 -4.56 26.08
CA TYR A 479 14.00 -4.48 27.35
C TYR A 479 14.12 -3.05 27.91
N GLY A 480 13.55 -2.03 27.25
CA GLY A 480 13.73 -0.61 27.59
C GLY A 480 13.35 -0.27 29.02
N ASP A 481 12.31 -0.89 29.56
CA ASP A 481 11.78 -0.72 30.92
C ASP A 481 12.59 -1.47 32.00
N LYS A 482 13.45 -2.43 31.60
CA LYS A 482 14.23 -3.24 32.56
C LYS A 482 15.35 -2.46 33.19
N THR A 483 15.57 -2.68 34.46
CA THR A 483 16.73 -2.17 35.21
C THR A 483 17.85 -3.20 35.20
N GLU A 484 19.05 -2.78 34.75
CA GLU A 484 20.23 -3.64 34.60
C GLU A 484 21.47 -2.98 35.19
N LYS A 485 22.50 -3.78 35.47
CA LYS A 485 23.80 -3.28 35.93
C LYS A 485 24.74 -3.09 34.75
N PHE A 486 25.20 -1.87 34.55
CA PHE A 486 26.14 -1.50 33.51
C PHE A 486 27.51 -1.16 34.09
N GLU A 487 28.57 -1.58 33.40
CA GLU A 487 29.95 -1.23 33.72
C GLU A 487 30.48 -0.17 32.79
N ASP A 488 30.66 1.05 33.29
CA ASP A 488 31.22 2.15 32.56
C ASP A 488 32.64 2.47 33.05
N LEU A 489 33.48 2.98 32.14
CA LEU A 489 34.85 3.39 32.44
C LEU A 489 34.84 4.88 32.64
N ILE A 490 35.13 5.32 33.87
CA ILE A 490 35.21 6.73 34.21
C ILE A 490 36.72 7.12 34.31
N LEU A 491 37.09 8.22 33.65
CA LEU A 491 38.40 8.79 33.80
C LEU A 491 38.52 9.42 35.20
N LYS A 492 39.41 8.89 36.02
CA LYS A 492 39.76 9.47 37.30
C LYS A 492 41.25 9.79 37.33
N GLU A 493 41.60 10.86 38.02
CA GLU A 493 42.98 11.19 38.32
C GLU A 493 43.43 10.32 39.52
N ASP A 494 44.49 9.55 39.31
CA ASP A 494 45.11 8.75 40.40
C ASP A 494 45.70 9.70 41.45
N GLU A 495 45.20 9.65 42.68
CA GLU A 495 45.60 10.52 43.77
C GLU A 495 47.11 10.42 44.12
N VAL A 496 47.82 9.38 43.66
CA VAL A 496 49.22 9.11 43.99
C VAL A 496 50.17 9.49 42.85
N SER A 497 49.77 9.17 41.62
CA SER A 497 50.61 9.43 40.44
C SER A 497 50.24 10.68 39.65
N GLY A 498 49.04 11.24 39.85
CA GLY A 498 48.50 12.34 39.04
C GLY A 498 48.20 11.96 37.58
N GLU A 499 48.26 10.68 37.25
CA GLU A 499 47.93 10.17 35.92
C GLU A 499 46.42 9.87 35.84
N LEU A 500 45.84 10.14 34.63
CA LEU A 500 44.47 9.78 34.37
C LEU A 500 44.34 8.27 34.14
N ILE A 501 43.62 7.59 35.04
CA ILE A 501 43.33 6.15 34.96
C ILE A 501 41.85 5.92 34.64
N LEU A 502 41.58 4.88 33.86
CA LEU A 502 40.20 4.41 33.60
C LEU A 502 39.79 3.44 34.69
N GLU A 503 38.87 3.86 35.56
CA GLU A 503 38.31 3.01 36.62
C GLU A 503 36.93 2.48 36.22
N PRO A 504 36.69 1.14 36.28
CA PRO A 504 35.37 0.60 36.02
C PRO A 504 34.41 0.94 37.16
N THR A 505 33.30 1.55 36.83
CA THR A 505 32.25 1.89 37.79
C THR A 505 30.96 1.16 37.38
N ILE A 506 30.35 0.45 38.31
CA ILE A 506 29.11 -0.26 38.09
C ILE A 506 27.97 0.60 38.64
N HIS A 507 27.02 0.90 37.79
CA HIS A 507 25.78 1.57 38.18
C HIS A 507 24.55 0.81 37.66
N GLU A 508 23.44 0.97 38.36
CA GLU A 508 22.16 0.32 38.06
C GLU A 508 21.21 1.37 37.50
N THR A 509 20.78 1.16 36.27
CA THR A 509 19.86 2.09 35.56
C THR A 509 18.95 1.34 34.59
N ARG A 510 17.86 1.97 34.16
CA ARG A 510 17.00 1.38 33.15
C ARG A 510 17.69 1.36 31.79
N VAL A 511 17.42 0.32 31.01
CA VAL A 511 18.04 0.12 29.69
C VAL A 511 17.84 1.33 28.77
N PHE A 512 16.62 1.91 28.73
CA PHE A 512 16.39 3.07 27.87
C PHE A 512 17.16 4.31 28.30
N GLU A 513 17.34 4.53 29.62
CA GLU A 513 18.12 5.65 30.15
C GLU A 513 19.59 5.51 29.75
N LYS A 514 20.13 4.29 29.86
CA LYS A 514 21.51 4.00 29.43
C LYS A 514 21.71 4.29 27.94
N ILE A 515 20.81 3.77 27.10
CA ILE A 515 20.89 3.98 25.63
C ILE A 515 20.75 5.48 25.29
N TYR A 516 19.80 6.16 25.95
CA TYR A 516 19.58 7.59 25.74
C TYR A 516 20.81 8.43 26.09
N LEU A 517 21.41 8.18 27.27
CA LEU A 517 22.60 8.92 27.72
C LEU A 517 23.80 8.65 26.83
N ASP A 518 24.07 7.40 26.46
CA ASP A 518 25.19 7.04 25.59
C ASP A 518 25.09 7.69 24.20
N LEU A 519 23.87 7.71 23.61
CA LEU A 519 23.66 8.34 22.31
C LEU A 519 23.74 9.87 22.37
N GLN A 520 23.34 10.48 23.51
CA GLN A 520 23.44 11.93 23.73
C GLN A 520 24.89 12.37 23.96
N GLU A 521 25.66 11.64 24.77
CA GLU A 521 27.06 11.92 25.05
C GLU A 521 27.92 11.93 23.79
N ASP A 522 27.61 11.04 22.84
CA ASP A 522 28.35 10.90 21.59
C ASP A 522 27.76 11.74 20.44
N GLU A 523 26.74 12.58 20.71
CA GLU A 523 26.01 13.39 19.69
C GLU A 523 25.51 12.53 18.50
N MET A 524 25.23 11.25 18.74
CA MET A 524 24.83 10.31 17.70
C MET A 524 23.39 10.56 17.23
N GLN A 525 23.20 10.58 15.91
CA GLN A 525 21.90 10.72 15.29
C GLN A 525 21.58 9.50 14.41
N PHE A 526 20.32 9.09 14.43
CA PHE A 526 19.82 8.09 13.50
C PHE A 526 19.84 8.63 12.08
N THR A 527 20.32 7.85 11.13
CA THR A 527 20.33 8.19 9.70
C THR A 527 19.01 7.81 9.02
N ASN A 528 18.32 6.79 9.54
CA ASN A 528 17.00 6.42 9.07
C ASN A 528 15.94 7.26 9.79
N GLU A 529 15.23 8.12 9.05
CA GLU A 529 14.21 9.02 9.62
C GLU A 529 13.10 8.26 10.35
N LYS A 530 12.66 7.08 9.86
CA LYS A 530 11.64 6.27 10.52
C LYS A 530 12.14 5.70 11.86
N PHE A 531 13.38 5.24 11.91
CA PHE A 531 13.97 4.76 13.16
C PHE A 531 14.17 5.90 14.15
N LYS A 532 14.51 7.09 13.65
CA LYS A 532 14.61 8.29 14.46
C LYS A 532 13.30 8.68 15.12
N GLU A 533 12.20 8.73 14.34
CA GLU A 533 10.85 9.00 14.86
C GLU A 533 10.41 7.94 15.87
N LEU A 534 10.62 6.66 15.56
CA LEU A 534 10.32 5.56 16.47
C LEU A 534 11.14 5.65 17.75
N TYR A 535 12.44 5.96 17.66
CA TYR A 535 13.32 6.10 18.82
C TYR A 535 12.79 7.15 19.79
N TYR A 536 12.53 8.37 19.34
CA TYR A 536 12.01 9.41 20.21
C TYR A 536 10.63 9.07 20.80
N SER A 537 9.75 8.49 19.99
CA SER A 537 8.42 8.05 20.45
C SER A 537 8.50 6.97 21.54
N ILE A 538 9.43 6.01 21.40
CA ILE A 538 9.67 4.96 22.41
C ILE A 538 10.25 5.56 23.68
N ILE A 539 11.27 6.44 23.57
CA ILE A 539 11.90 7.10 24.72
C ILE A 539 10.88 7.94 25.50
N ASP A 540 10.07 8.74 24.80
CA ASP A 540 9.03 9.55 25.45
C ASP A 540 8.03 8.66 26.21
N LYS A 541 7.62 7.53 25.61
CA LYS A 541 6.68 6.60 26.25
C LYS A 541 7.29 5.90 27.46
N LEU A 542 8.53 5.41 27.36
CA LEU A 542 9.27 4.77 28.46
C LEU A 542 9.55 5.74 29.62
N ASN A 543 9.66 7.03 29.34
CA ASN A 543 9.85 8.07 30.35
C ASN A 543 8.54 8.45 31.06
N GLN A 544 7.39 8.31 30.39
CA GLN A 544 6.07 8.66 30.94
C GLN A 544 5.42 7.50 31.72
N ASP A 545 5.63 6.24 31.28
CA ASP A 545 4.99 5.06 31.83
C ASP A 545 6.01 4.15 32.55
N GLU A 546 5.79 3.87 33.83
CA GLU A 546 6.62 2.92 34.58
C GLU A 546 6.45 1.46 34.09
N ASN A 547 5.33 1.14 33.43
CA ASN A 547 5.02 -0.18 32.88
C ASN A 547 4.83 -0.09 31.37
N PHE A 548 5.94 -0.04 30.62
CA PHE A 548 5.89 -0.01 29.16
C PHE A 548 5.36 -1.33 28.59
N SER A 549 4.30 -1.26 27.80
CA SER A 549 3.74 -2.39 27.07
C SER A 549 4.02 -2.27 25.57
N THR A 550 4.82 -3.19 25.06
CA THR A 550 5.10 -3.29 23.60
C THR A 550 3.81 -3.39 22.78
N LYS A 551 2.81 -4.15 23.29
CA LYS A 551 1.49 -4.30 22.67
C LYS A 551 0.78 -2.95 22.55
N ASP A 552 0.73 -2.19 23.64
CA ASP A 552 -0.02 -0.92 23.67
C ASP A 552 0.66 0.15 22.84
N PHE A 553 1.99 0.12 22.79
CA PHE A 553 2.75 1.00 21.92
C PHE A 553 2.46 0.72 20.44
N ILE A 554 2.51 -0.55 19.99
CA ILE A 554 2.21 -0.92 18.60
C ILE A 554 0.78 -0.54 18.21
N ASN A 555 -0.18 -0.64 19.14
CA ASN A 555 -1.57 -0.28 18.89
C ASN A 555 -1.80 1.24 18.68
N GLN A 556 -0.87 2.07 19.12
CA GLN A 556 -0.91 3.54 18.95
C GLN A 556 -0.22 4.03 17.68
N LEU A 557 0.57 3.17 17.03
CA LEU A 557 1.29 3.49 15.80
C LEU A 557 0.37 3.45 14.57
N ASP A 558 0.72 4.23 13.54
CA ASP A 558 0.15 4.08 12.21
C ASP A 558 0.52 2.73 11.58
N GLN A 559 -0.18 2.35 10.51
CA GLN A 559 -0.03 1.04 9.87
C GLN A 559 1.40 0.77 9.37
N GLU A 560 2.09 1.77 8.86
CA GLU A 560 3.45 1.63 8.31
C GLU A 560 4.48 1.45 9.43
N SER A 561 4.40 2.27 10.45
CA SER A 561 5.26 2.21 11.65
C SER A 561 5.04 0.92 12.45
N ALA A 562 3.78 0.49 12.62
CA ALA A 562 3.43 -0.79 13.25
C ALA A 562 4.00 -1.98 12.47
N GLY A 563 3.94 -1.95 11.13
CA GLY A 563 4.54 -2.95 10.25
C GLY A 563 6.07 -3.02 10.38
N THR A 564 6.72 -1.87 10.52
CA THR A 564 8.17 -1.76 10.72
C THR A 564 8.59 -2.36 12.07
N VAL A 565 7.94 -1.95 13.16
CA VAL A 565 8.20 -2.48 14.51
C VAL A 565 7.95 -3.98 14.58
N THR A 566 6.83 -4.46 14.00
CA THR A 566 6.52 -5.89 13.93
C THR A 566 7.59 -6.68 13.17
N SER A 567 8.12 -6.12 12.08
CA SER A 567 9.21 -6.74 11.32
C SER A 567 10.48 -6.91 12.14
N ILE A 568 10.81 -5.92 12.96
CA ILE A 568 11.95 -5.96 13.88
C ILE A 568 11.74 -7.05 14.94
N LEU A 569 10.58 -7.05 15.59
CA LEU A 569 10.30 -7.92 16.73
C LEU A 569 10.07 -9.40 16.38
N MET A 570 9.69 -9.69 15.12
CA MET A 570 9.37 -11.06 14.67
C MET A 570 10.51 -11.71 13.86
N GLU A 571 11.67 -11.07 13.73
CA GLU A 571 12.76 -11.63 12.92
C GLU A 571 13.29 -12.94 13.46
N ASP A 572 13.42 -13.08 14.76
CA ASP A 572 13.86 -14.33 15.39
C ASP A 572 12.86 -15.47 15.16
N GLU A 573 11.56 -15.17 15.03
CA GLU A 573 10.51 -16.15 14.74
C GLU A 573 10.63 -16.75 13.32
N LYS A 574 11.29 -16.05 12.39
CA LYS A 574 11.57 -16.55 11.05
C LYS A 574 12.36 -17.86 11.07
N TYR A 575 13.26 -18.02 12.04
CA TYR A 575 14.04 -19.24 12.20
C TYR A 575 13.21 -20.40 12.76
N SER A 576 12.14 -20.16 13.48
CA SER A 576 11.22 -21.18 13.99
C SER A 576 10.27 -21.75 12.92
N LEU A 577 10.20 -21.13 11.73
CA LEU A 577 9.47 -21.68 10.58
C LEU A 577 10.11 -22.94 10.01
N HIS A 578 11.43 -23.10 10.17
CA HIS A 578 12.14 -24.28 9.74
C HIS A 578 12.12 -25.36 10.82
N ASP A 579 11.75 -26.61 10.46
CA ASP A 579 11.75 -27.79 11.33
C ASP A 579 13.21 -28.26 11.61
N TRP A 580 13.95 -27.47 12.40
CA TRP A 580 15.34 -27.79 12.77
C TRP A 580 15.44 -29.06 13.58
N GLU A 581 14.41 -29.39 14.38
CA GLU A 581 14.34 -30.63 15.14
C GLU A 581 14.31 -31.88 14.25
N ARG A 582 13.70 -31.81 13.07
CA ARG A 582 13.69 -32.87 12.07
C ARG A 582 15.08 -33.17 11.48
N ASN A 583 15.94 -32.15 11.50
CA ASN A 583 17.31 -32.24 11.00
C ASN A 583 18.35 -32.45 12.14
N GLN A 584 17.89 -32.72 13.37
CA GLN A 584 18.74 -32.90 14.58
C GLN A 584 19.64 -31.68 14.89
N ILE A 585 19.23 -30.49 14.45
CA ILE A 585 19.89 -29.23 14.76
C ILE A 585 19.15 -28.61 15.93
N ILE A 586 19.75 -28.59 17.11
CA ILE A 586 19.21 -27.90 18.30
C ILE A 586 19.86 -26.53 18.34
N PRO A 587 19.14 -25.44 18.06
CA PRO A 587 19.64 -24.08 18.25
C PRO A 587 19.95 -23.88 19.73
N LYS A 588 21.17 -23.48 20.07
CA LYS A 588 21.46 -23.05 21.44
C LYS A 588 20.68 -21.78 21.75
N GLU A 589 19.87 -21.79 22.78
CA GLU A 589 19.31 -20.58 23.37
C GLU A 589 20.46 -19.67 23.80
N LYS A 590 20.50 -18.46 23.23
CA LYS A 590 21.46 -17.44 23.60
C LYS A 590 20.97 -16.78 24.90
N GLU A 591 21.44 -17.25 26.04
CA GLU A 591 21.41 -16.47 27.28
C GLU A 591 22.38 -15.30 27.14
N HIS A 592 21.95 -14.22 26.56
CA HIS A 592 22.68 -12.96 26.60
C HIS A 592 22.14 -12.13 27.75
N SER A 593 23.02 -11.67 28.67
CA SER A 593 22.63 -10.64 29.62
C SER A 593 22.24 -9.37 28.82
N VAL A 594 21.14 -8.75 29.19
CA VAL A 594 20.63 -7.56 28.48
C VAL A 594 21.66 -6.44 28.50
N SER A 595 22.35 -6.23 29.62
CA SER A 595 23.43 -5.25 29.75
C SER A 595 24.58 -5.49 28.76
N LEU A 596 24.95 -6.74 28.52
CA LEU A 596 25.98 -7.09 27.54
C LEU A 596 25.52 -6.80 26.11
N LEU A 597 24.26 -7.10 25.77
CA LEU A 597 23.68 -6.84 24.46
C LEU A 597 23.63 -5.33 24.17
N VAL A 598 23.20 -4.50 25.12
CA VAL A 598 23.19 -3.03 25.03
C VAL A 598 24.60 -2.51 24.78
N SER A 599 25.56 -2.89 25.67
CA SER A 599 26.94 -2.42 25.58
C SER A 599 27.59 -2.81 24.26
N GLN A 600 27.40 -4.04 23.79
CA GLN A 600 27.93 -4.51 22.49
C GLN A 600 27.35 -3.72 21.31
N THR A 601 26.05 -3.43 21.33
CA THR A 601 25.37 -2.70 20.24
C THR A 601 25.90 -1.26 20.17
N ILE A 602 25.97 -0.55 21.31
CA ILE A 602 26.45 0.83 21.36
C ILE A 602 27.96 0.91 20.97
N LEU A 603 28.79 0.02 21.53
CA LEU A 603 30.22 -0.01 21.17
C LEU A 603 30.45 -0.32 19.68
N SER A 604 29.62 -1.19 19.09
CA SER A 604 29.67 -1.48 17.65
C SER A 604 29.31 -0.26 16.81
N LEU A 605 28.30 0.50 17.24
CA LEU A 605 27.90 1.75 16.57
C LEU A 605 28.99 2.82 16.69
N ARG A 606 29.57 3.00 17.87
CA ARG A 606 30.73 3.89 18.09
C ARG A 606 31.90 3.56 17.15
N CYS A 607 32.28 2.28 17.09
CA CYS A 607 33.36 1.83 16.20
C CYS A 607 33.06 2.10 14.73
N TYR A 608 31.82 1.90 14.30
CA TYR A 608 31.39 2.16 12.93
C TYR A 608 31.44 3.65 12.57
N LEU A 609 30.93 4.52 13.46
CA LEU A 609 30.95 5.97 13.26
C LEU A 609 32.38 6.54 13.23
N ILE A 610 33.28 6.00 14.07
CA ILE A 610 34.71 6.34 14.02
C ILE A 610 35.31 5.98 12.66
N ASP A 611 34.96 4.80 12.10
CA ASP A 611 35.45 4.42 10.76
C ASP A 611 34.93 5.38 9.67
N GLN A 612 33.69 5.83 9.76
CA GLN A 612 33.15 6.83 8.84
C GLN A 612 33.92 8.16 8.97
N LYS A 613 34.11 8.62 10.23
CA LYS A 613 34.83 9.90 10.49
C LYS A 613 36.27 9.88 10.00
N VAL A 614 36.97 8.77 10.23
CA VAL A 614 38.35 8.56 9.72
C VAL A 614 38.37 8.54 8.18
N ALA A 615 37.32 7.95 7.53
CA ALA A 615 37.20 7.95 6.07
C ALA A 615 36.95 9.38 5.52
N GLU A 616 36.09 10.17 6.19
CA GLU A 616 35.85 11.58 5.86
C GLU A 616 37.15 12.40 5.92
N TYR A 617 37.90 12.35 7.02
CA TYR A 617 39.17 13.02 7.18
C TYR A 617 40.22 12.60 6.14
N LYS A 618 40.28 11.31 5.79
CA LYS A 618 41.15 10.84 4.70
C LYS A 618 40.77 11.45 3.35
N ASN A 619 39.46 11.61 3.07
CA ASN A 619 38.99 12.23 1.84
C ASN A 619 39.21 13.76 1.83
N GLU A 620 39.17 14.42 2.97
CA GLU A 620 39.49 15.84 3.11
C GLU A 620 41.00 16.12 2.91
N THR A 621 41.87 15.27 3.46
CA THR A 621 43.31 15.35 3.26
C THR A 621 43.71 15.20 1.78
N LEU A 622 42.94 14.48 0.98
CA LEU A 622 43.16 14.33 -0.46
C LEU A 622 42.73 15.57 -1.27
N LYS A 623 41.93 16.48 -0.69
CA LYS A 623 41.32 17.63 -1.38
C LYS A 623 41.92 18.98 -1.01
N ALA A 624 42.73 19.10 0.05
CA ALA A 624 43.19 20.37 0.58
C ALA A 624 44.72 20.45 0.63
N ASP A 625 45.25 21.57 0.15
CA ASP A 625 46.65 21.97 0.17
C ASP A 625 47.06 22.67 1.50
N SER A 626 46.31 22.47 2.60
CA SER A 626 46.52 23.16 3.87
C SER A 626 46.36 22.25 5.10
N ASP A 627 47.38 22.31 5.95
CA ASP A 627 47.47 21.83 7.35
C ASP A 627 47.20 20.33 7.62
N SER A 628 47.92 19.49 6.90
CA SER A 628 47.86 18.02 7.04
C SER A 628 48.27 17.48 8.44
N ARG A 629 48.89 18.27 9.31
CA ARG A 629 49.36 17.79 10.61
C ARG A 629 48.26 17.64 11.64
N SER A 630 47.35 18.61 11.77
CA SER A 630 46.21 18.55 12.71
C SER A 630 45.28 17.40 12.39
N ILE A 631 44.92 17.22 11.11
CA ILE A 631 44.06 16.14 10.64
C ILE A 631 44.71 14.76 10.91
N ILE A 632 46.01 14.62 10.77
CA ILE A 632 46.71 13.36 11.05
C ILE A 632 46.68 13.03 12.56
N GLU A 633 46.80 14.04 13.42
CA GLU A 633 46.68 13.88 14.88
C GLU A 633 45.27 13.43 15.26
N ASP A 634 44.21 14.07 14.75
CA ASP A 634 42.83 13.70 14.97
C ASP A 634 42.54 12.26 14.50
N VAL A 635 43.00 11.86 13.31
CA VAL A 635 42.87 10.49 12.82
C VAL A 635 43.55 9.48 13.72
N LYS A 636 44.73 9.82 14.29
CA LYS A 636 45.44 8.94 15.21
C LYS A 636 44.68 8.73 16.51
N ASP A 637 44.09 9.81 17.04
CA ASP A 637 43.29 9.76 18.27
C ASP A 637 42.02 8.96 18.09
N TYR A 638 41.30 9.15 16.96
CA TYR A 638 40.14 8.32 16.62
C TYR A 638 40.47 6.82 16.44
N LEU A 639 41.61 6.49 15.82
CA LEU A 639 42.07 5.10 15.69
C LEU A 639 42.48 4.51 17.03
N GLY A 640 43.09 5.31 17.92
CA GLY A 640 43.44 4.93 19.30
C GLY A 640 42.17 4.61 20.10
N LEU A 641 41.18 5.49 20.04
CA LEU A 641 39.86 5.27 20.67
C LEU A 641 39.17 4.00 20.13
N LYS A 642 39.13 3.82 18.81
CA LYS A 642 38.58 2.60 18.19
C LYS A 642 39.27 1.34 18.67
N MET A 643 40.59 1.35 18.83
CA MET A 643 41.32 0.20 19.32
C MET A 643 40.94 -0.18 20.76
N LEU A 644 40.72 0.81 21.63
CA LEU A 644 40.24 0.59 23.00
C LEU A 644 38.82 0.01 23.02
N LEU A 645 37.88 0.58 22.24
CA LEU A 645 36.54 0.12 22.12
C LEU A 645 36.45 -1.29 21.53
N SER A 646 37.26 -1.59 20.51
CA SER A 646 37.33 -2.93 19.88
C SER A 646 37.90 -4.01 20.82
N ARG A 647 38.84 -3.67 21.69
CA ARG A 647 39.31 -4.59 22.75
C ARG A 647 38.19 -4.92 23.72
N LYS A 648 37.38 -3.93 24.13
CA LYS A 648 36.21 -4.14 25.00
C LYS A 648 35.16 -5.06 24.32
N LEU A 649 35.01 -5.00 23.00
CA LEU A 649 34.15 -5.89 22.23
C LEU A 649 34.72 -7.31 22.04
N GLY A 650 35.95 -7.59 22.49
CA GLY A 650 36.63 -8.86 22.27
C GLY A 650 36.97 -9.16 20.81
N LYS A 651 37.00 -8.13 19.95
CA LYS A 651 37.38 -8.24 18.54
C LYS A 651 38.91 -8.10 18.41
N VAL A 652 39.55 -9.11 17.82
CA VAL A 652 40.94 -9.00 17.41
C VAL A 652 41.01 -8.13 16.15
N ILE A 653 41.70 -7.00 16.19
CA ILE A 653 41.96 -6.22 14.99
C ILE A 653 43.04 -7.01 14.24
N GLY A 654 42.65 -7.66 13.16
CA GLY A 654 43.60 -8.19 12.18
C GLY A 654 44.38 -7.02 11.60
N GLY A 655 45.71 -7.08 11.66
CA GLY A 655 46.66 -6.03 11.29
C GLY A 655 46.64 -5.65 9.83
#